data_696366b6ab798930783f7908a8583abc
#
_entry.id   696366b6ab798930783f7908a8583abc
#
_cell.length_a   1.000
_cell.length_b   1.000
_cell.length_c   1.000
_cell.angle_alpha   90.00
_cell.angle_beta   90.00
_cell.angle_gamma   90.00
#
_symmetry.space_group_name_H-M   'P 1'
#
loop_
_entity.id
_entity.type
_entity.pdbx_description
1 polymer ?
#
loop_
_entity_poly.entity_id
_entity_poly.type
_entity_poly.pdbx_seq_one_letter_code
_entity_poly.pdbx_strand_id
1 'polypeptide(L)'
;MKLKQKMESEEVEILSNKNNNNNNTHIPNHKLVLNHKMKRIYTYKFCLSSNDLLILFGIIFIYLLLFLTRYYILSPIEIDYNYKNINLHPRDLIYIPIVGTNDIHGHFFPILNEIKFNSTKSLKYKTGGIELIYSYVNILREEFGKNRVLYFDAGDHYFGTKDSKLFDGQNFLDFFNFVGLNGTTLGNNDYNFPREWVEKKIKEADYPFLVNNIQEKNNLKKNGILGENHESSHLYEIKIGKYDKIKIGVIGITIKKRGQEDKQFYDIGSKYTWDNIIFEKYHTDLKLEADNLRNQGANAVLVLCSIGLNCSNSENKTSELKMYNKSYIQPKCDKNSIIYKLINNTDSDVIDGIIAGDSKTDVHHWVNDIPIMSTKDNAKFINIMYLPFKKIKNKFVLVKSEIKIEGPLPLCQKIFQNLKHCEKISKEDFDKAGDLVEYYWHSRRIELEEVFEKQFDKYYKEFNKLYTEKIVEFVGIDNKLAIDNSGDSLLGNLFLDIMKNISQADFSIANYGMFKNEITPGSMSYIDITNMVYESEKLCVTEITGAELLTIIKNVQVGKYSYYPTSGLQQYVQIDKKGKRKIVDVQIYMMEMNNTNNGTEYTGNYILEPIIENKTYIMASTSYLLSEDSGDDFRIEEVLRIIQDKFKSNKVKCEKIELGDLLVNYLQKKEIVNITQEVNLSNPRIIIDKKR
;
A
#
# COMPACT_ATOMS: atom_id res chain seq x y z
N MET A 1 32.17 -17.91 26.63
CA MET A 1 31.02 -17.18 27.23
C MET A 1 31.01 -17.23 28.74
N LYS A 2 31.01 -18.40 29.39
CA LYS A 2 31.05 -18.48 30.87
C LYS A 2 32.31 -17.89 31.55
N LEU A 3 33.46 -17.87 30.89
CA LEU A 3 34.67 -17.24 31.43
C LEU A 3 34.66 -15.71 31.36
N LYS A 4 33.99 -15.13 30.35
CA LYS A 4 33.85 -13.68 30.19
C LYS A 4 32.90 -13.08 31.24
N GLN A 5 31.83 -13.78 31.56
CA GLN A 5 30.91 -13.37 32.62
C GLN A 5 31.51 -13.42 34.04
N LYS A 6 32.46 -14.34 34.28
CA LYS A 6 33.14 -14.43 35.57
C LYS A 6 34.21 -13.37 35.76
N MET A 7 34.82 -12.90 34.65
CA MET A 7 35.80 -11.78 34.71
C MET A 7 35.11 -10.43 34.90
N GLU A 8 33.90 -10.23 34.31
CA GLU A 8 33.12 -8.99 34.48
C GLU A 8 32.51 -8.87 35.87
N SER A 9 32.18 -9.99 36.54
CA SER A 9 31.71 -9.94 37.93
C SER A 9 32.81 -9.64 38.96
N GLU A 10 34.06 -10.04 38.71
CA GLU A 10 35.19 -9.69 39.59
C GLU A 10 35.67 -8.25 39.40
N GLU A 11 35.51 -7.66 38.23
CA GLU A 11 35.83 -6.23 37.98
C GLU A 11 34.79 -5.29 38.64
N VAL A 12 33.53 -5.69 38.71
CA VAL A 12 32.47 -4.91 39.36
C VAL A 12 32.61 -4.93 40.89
N GLU A 13 33.08 -6.02 41.47
CA GLU A 13 33.32 -6.10 42.91
C GLU A 13 34.52 -5.28 43.39
N ILE A 14 35.53 -5.09 42.53
CA ILE A 14 36.69 -4.23 42.83
C ILE A 14 36.34 -2.70 42.74
N LEU A 15 35.36 -2.36 41.91
CA LEU A 15 34.92 -0.98 41.75
C LEU A 15 33.88 -0.53 42.82
N SER A 16 33.13 -1.47 43.42
CA SER A 16 32.16 -1.15 44.45
C SER A 16 32.78 -0.88 45.85
N ASN A 17 34.03 -1.33 46.09
CA ASN A 17 34.73 -1.11 47.36
C ASN A 17 35.59 0.17 47.41
N LYS A 18 35.51 1.03 46.37
CA LYS A 18 36.28 2.28 46.34
C LYS A 18 35.55 3.54 46.85
N ASN A 19 34.32 3.41 47.29
CA ASN A 19 33.51 4.57 47.69
C ASN A 19 33.17 4.69 49.18
N ASN A 20 33.93 4.10 50.09
CA ASN A 20 33.84 4.49 51.51
C ASN A 20 35.20 4.31 52.18
N ASN A 21 35.97 5.37 52.27
CA ASN A 21 36.65 5.88 53.48
C ASN A 21 37.79 6.83 53.10
N ASN A 22 37.62 8.05 53.51
CA ASN A 22 38.70 9.01 53.73
C ASN A 22 39.60 8.49 54.83
N ASN A 23 40.86 8.40 54.56
CA ASN A 23 42.01 8.86 55.32
C ASN A 23 43.27 8.00 55.04
N ASN A 24 44.24 8.73 54.64
CA ASN A 24 45.69 8.54 54.79
C ASN A 24 46.27 7.12 54.91
N THR A 25 47.29 6.96 54.08
CA THR A 25 48.53 6.20 54.27
C THR A 25 48.61 4.79 53.63
N HIS A 26 49.69 4.72 52.88
CA HIS A 26 50.38 3.49 52.44
C HIS A 26 49.70 2.61 51.39
N ILE A 27 50.20 2.77 50.22
CA ILE A 27 50.11 1.76 49.15
C ILE A 27 51.10 0.62 49.52
N PRO A 28 50.59 -0.56 49.82
CA PRO A 28 51.47 -1.74 49.82
C PRO A 28 51.00 -2.78 48.83
N ASN A 29 51.89 -3.12 47.93
CA ASN A 29 52.16 -4.50 47.54
C ASN A 29 51.14 -5.31 46.70
N HIS A 30 50.03 -4.75 46.20
CA HIS A 30 49.16 -5.58 45.36
C HIS A 30 49.61 -5.72 43.86
N LYS A 31 50.49 -4.81 43.41
CA LYS A 31 51.09 -4.90 42.06
C LYS A 31 52.07 -6.07 41.90
N LEU A 32 52.71 -6.50 42.95
CA LEU A 32 53.69 -7.58 42.93
C LEU A 32 53.03 -8.99 42.87
N VAL A 33 51.87 -9.15 43.48
CA VAL A 33 51.17 -10.46 43.49
C VAL A 33 50.49 -10.76 42.14
N LEU A 34 49.97 -9.75 41.48
CA LEU A 34 49.43 -9.90 40.12
C LEU A 34 50.50 -10.19 39.06
N ASN A 35 51.67 -9.57 39.19
CA ASN A 35 52.79 -9.83 38.29
C ASN A 35 53.35 -11.25 38.50
N HIS A 36 53.36 -11.79 39.71
CA HIS A 36 53.83 -13.15 39.93
C HIS A 36 52.85 -14.23 39.45
N LYS A 37 51.55 -14.01 39.52
CA LYS A 37 50.57 -14.94 38.96
C LYS A 37 50.56 -14.91 37.43
N MET A 38 50.66 -13.72 36.82
CA MET A 38 50.73 -13.58 35.35
C MET A 38 52.05 -14.15 34.77
N LYS A 39 53.20 -13.97 35.45
CA LYS A 39 54.45 -14.62 35.00
C LYS A 39 54.43 -16.12 35.07
N ARG A 40 53.64 -16.74 36.01
CA ARG A 40 53.50 -18.19 36.06
C ARG A 40 52.62 -18.77 34.95
N ILE A 41 51.70 -17.97 34.39
CA ILE A 41 50.84 -18.43 33.29
C ILE A 41 51.59 -18.43 31.95
N TYR A 42 52.60 -17.52 31.78
CA TYR A 42 53.40 -17.48 30.54
C TYR A 42 54.61 -18.40 30.49
N THR A 43 54.87 -19.18 31.54
CA THR A 43 56.01 -20.12 31.57
C THR A 43 55.66 -21.58 31.37
N TYR A 44 54.40 -21.90 30.98
CA TYR A 44 54.11 -23.22 30.45
C TYR A 44 54.73 -23.35 29.07
N LYS A 45 55.90 -23.94 28.99
CA LYS A 45 56.44 -24.46 27.72
C LYS A 45 55.46 -25.56 27.26
N PHE A 46 54.60 -25.22 26.32
CA PHE A 46 53.89 -26.23 25.56
C PHE A 46 54.91 -26.99 24.72
N CYS A 47 55.41 -28.08 25.24
CA CYS A 47 56.09 -29.09 24.41
C CYS A 47 54.99 -29.87 23.70
N LEU A 48 54.50 -29.31 22.60
CA LEU A 48 53.65 -30.05 21.66
C LEU A 48 54.55 -31.11 21.01
N SER A 49 54.13 -32.37 21.07
CA SER A 49 54.79 -33.40 20.26
C SER A 49 54.56 -33.08 18.76
N SER A 50 55.37 -33.62 17.89
CA SER A 50 55.19 -33.47 16.44
C SER A 50 53.79 -33.89 15.98
N ASN A 51 53.17 -34.85 16.68
CA ASN A 51 51.82 -35.30 16.43
C ASN A 51 50.76 -34.29 16.89
N ASP A 52 50.95 -33.59 18.02
CA ASP A 52 50.04 -32.56 18.51
C ASP A 52 50.09 -31.33 17.57
N LEU A 53 51.25 -31.01 17.00
CA LEU A 53 51.38 -29.94 15.99
C LEU A 53 50.66 -30.32 14.70
N LEU A 54 50.74 -31.58 14.24
CA LEU A 54 49.99 -32.05 13.08
C LEU A 54 48.47 -32.01 13.28
N ILE A 55 47.98 -32.36 14.46
CA ILE A 55 46.57 -32.29 14.83
C ILE A 55 46.13 -30.82 14.86
N LEU A 56 46.92 -29.93 15.46
CA LEU A 56 46.61 -28.49 15.50
C LEU A 56 46.56 -27.87 14.11
N PHE A 57 47.52 -28.21 13.24
CA PHE A 57 47.51 -27.81 11.83
C PHE A 57 46.30 -28.37 11.08
N GLY A 58 45.94 -29.64 11.34
CA GLY A 58 44.72 -30.25 10.76
C GLY A 58 43.44 -29.51 11.18
N ILE A 59 43.31 -29.17 12.45
CA ILE A 59 42.19 -28.42 12.98
C ILE A 59 42.12 -27.01 12.37
N ILE A 60 43.28 -26.31 12.32
CA ILE A 60 43.36 -24.98 11.68
C ILE A 60 43.02 -25.06 10.19
N PHE A 61 43.51 -26.10 9.50
CA PHE A 61 43.20 -26.31 8.08
C PHE A 61 41.73 -26.60 7.84
N ILE A 62 41.09 -27.40 8.70
CA ILE A 62 39.64 -27.67 8.64
C ILE A 62 38.83 -26.38 8.92
N TYR A 63 39.25 -25.58 9.92
CA TYR A 63 38.58 -24.29 10.18
C TYR A 63 38.78 -23.31 9.03
N LEU A 64 39.98 -23.28 8.40
CA LEU A 64 40.22 -22.47 7.23
C LEU A 64 39.42 -22.95 6.02
N LEU A 65 39.29 -24.26 5.85
CA LEU A 65 38.45 -24.85 4.80
C LEU A 65 36.96 -24.56 5.03
N LEU A 66 36.47 -24.68 6.27
CA LEU A 66 35.11 -24.31 6.65
C LEU A 66 34.87 -22.80 6.52
N PHE A 67 35.86 -21.97 6.84
CA PHE A 67 35.80 -20.52 6.65
C PHE A 67 35.79 -20.17 5.15
N LEU A 68 36.64 -20.81 4.35
CA LEU A 68 36.64 -20.63 2.90
C LEU A 68 35.41 -21.15 2.22
N THR A 69 34.88 -22.33 2.65
CA THR A 69 33.62 -22.84 2.13
C THR A 69 32.44 -21.95 2.55
N ARG A 70 32.43 -21.42 3.77
CA ARG A 70 31.43 -20.45 4.21
C ARG A 70 31.59 -19.11 3.47
N TYR A 71 32.79 -18.70 3.15
CA TYR A 71 33.08 -17.46 2.41
C TYR A 71 32.77 -17.60 0.91
N TYR A 72 33.06 -18.76 0.28
CA TYR A 72 32.88 -18.97 -1.16
C TYR A 72 31.56 -19.65 -1.54
N ILE A 73 30.94 -20.48 -0.67
CA ILE A 73 29.69 -21.18 -0.96
C ILE A 73 28.50 -20.49 -0.31
N LEU A 74 28.70 -19.80 0.82
CA LEU A 74 27.67 -19.02 1.52
C LEU A 74 27.94 -17.50 1.43
N SER A 75 28.94 -17.05 0.66
CA SER A 75 28.90 -15.66 0.23
C SER A 75 27.57 -15.46 -0.49
N PRO A 76 26.79 -14.45 -0.11
CA PRO A 76 25.60 -14.10 -0.88
C PRO A 76 26.06 -14.05 -2.33
N ILE A 77 25.33 -14.70 -3.24
CA ILE A 77 25.54 -14.51 -4.67
C ILE A 77 25.35 -13.01 -4.84
N GLU A 78 26.47 -12.28 -4.90
CA GLU A 78 26.46 -10.90 -5.35
C GLU A 78 25.85 -11.01 -6.75
N ILE A 79 24.60 -10.63 -6.87
CA ILE A 79 24.00 -10.45 -8.18
C ILE A 79 24.73 -9.23 -8.69
N ASP A 80 25.85 -9.46 -9.37
CA ASP A 80 26.65 -8.45 -10.05
C ASP A 80 25.73 -7.90 -11.17
N TYR A 81 24.79 -7.05 -10.77
CA TYR A 81 24.24 -6.13 -11.73
C TYR A 81 25.44 -5.38 -12.26
N ASN A 82 25.68 -5.42 -13.56
CA ASN A 82 26.80 -4.86 -14.27
C ASN A 82 26.96 -3.34 -14.05
N TYR A 83 26.96 -2.90 -12.79
CA TYR A 83 27.16 -1.52 -12.32
C TYR A 83 28.60 -1.05 -12.53
N LYS A 84 29.56 -1.97 -12.78
CA LYS A 84 30.96 -1.61 -13.10
C LYS A 84 31.09 -0.70 -14.32
N ASN A 85 30.06 -0.61 -15.17
CA ASN A 85 30.04 0.27 -16.34
C ASN A 85 29.17 1.52 -16.18
N ILE A 86 28.51 1.72 -15.02
CA ILE A 86 27.78 2.95 -14.74
C ILE A 86 28.77 3.96 -14.19
N ASN A 87 29.50 4.58 -15.12
CA ASN A 87 30.32 5.74 -14.81
C ASN A 87 29.38 6.94 -14.56
N LEU A 88 28.80 7.02 -13.35
CA LEU A 88 28.04 8.18 -12.91
C LEU A 88 28.92 9.43 -12.76
N HIS A 89 30.25 9.26 -12.87
CA HIS A 89 31.22 10.33 -12.72
C HIS A 89 32.06 10.54 -14.00
N PRO A 90 31.56 11.20 -15.04
CA PRO A 90 32.48 12.03 -15.79
C PRO A 90 33.03 13.02 -14.76
N ARG A 91 34.34 13.16 -14.68
CA ARG A 91 35.07 13.91 -13.63
C ARG A 91 34.58 15.35 -13.36
N ASP A 92 33.67 15.87 -14.18
CA ASP A 92 33.18 17.26 -14.19
C ASP A 92 31.68 17.43 -13.88
N LEU A 93 30.91 16.36 -13.57
CA LEU A 93 29.49 16.44 -13.27
C LEU A 93 29.20 16.19 -11.77
N ILE A 94 28.30 16.99 -11.25
CA ILE A 94 27.73 16.81 -9.89
C ILE A 94 26.31 16.28 -10.07
N TYR A 95 26.06 15.09 -9.55
CA TYR A 95 24.75 14.46 -9.59
C TYR A 95 23.96 14.78 -8.33
N ILE A 96 22.69 15.14 -8.51
CA ILE A 96 21.71 15.28 -7.45
C ILE A 96 20.65 14.18 -7.65
N PRO A 97 20.64 13.13 -6.80
CA PRO A 97 19.63 12.10 -6.83
C PRO A 97 18.29 12.65 -6.35
N ILE A 98 17.25 12.37 -7.11
CA ILE A 98 15.85 12.66 -6.79
C ILE A 98 15.14 11.32 -6.64
N VAL A 99 14.82 10.94 -5.41
CA VAL A 99 14.02 9.75 -5.11
C VAL A 99 12.55 10.09 -5.33
N GLY A 100 11.82 9.20 -6.01
CA GLY A 100 10.39 9.36 -6.27
C GLY A 100 9.58 8.15 -5.82
N THR A 101 8.49 8.41 -5.10
CA THR A 101 7.40 7.48 -4.82
C THR A 101 6.07 8.07 -5.25
N ASN A 102 5.07 7.24 -5.41
CA ASN A 102 3.70 7.62 -5.75
C ASN A 102 2.73 6.49 -5.40
N ASP A 103 1.45 6.82 -5.26
CA ASP A 103 0.36 5.86 -5.13
C ASP A 103 0.63 4.76 -4.09
N ILE A 104 1.12 5.15 -2.91
CA ILE A 104 1.42 4.23 -1.81
C ILE A 104 0.14 3.55 -1.30
N HIS A 105 -1.01 4.25 -1.40
CA HIS A 105 -2.34 3.73 -1.09
C HIS A 105 -2.42 3.01 0.26
N GLY A 106 -1.87 3.63 1.31
CA GLY A 106 -1.96 3.13 2.67
C GLY A 106 -1.07 1.93 3.00
N HIS A 107 -0.24 1.44 2.07
CA HIS A 107 0.64 0.28 2.30
C HIS A 107 1.87 0.65 3.14
N PHE A 108 1.66 0.84 4.44
CA PHE A 108 2.74 1.12 5.38
C PHE A 108 3.59 -0.11 5.64
N PHE A 109 2.94 -1.24 5.96
CA PHE A 109 3.61 -2.51 6.24
C PHE A 109 3.75 -3.36 4.99
N PRO A 110 4.79 -4.23 4.95
CA PRO A 110 4.94 -5.15 3.84
C PRO A 110 3.85 -6.21 3.83
N ILE A 111 3.43 -6.61 2.64
CA ILE A 111 2.47 -7.69 2.44
C ILE A 111 3.17 -9.04 2.61
N LEU A 112 2.66 -9.88 3.50
CA LEU A 112 3.12 -11.25 3.66
C LEU A 112 2.51 -12.14 2.59
N ASN A 113 3.34 -12.68 1.70
CA ASN A 113 2.93 -13.64 0.67
C ASN A 113 3.30 -15.06 1.08
N GLU A 114 2.51 -16.03 0.62
CA GLU A 114 2.77 -17.45 0.80
C GLU A 114 2.56 -18.21 -0.50
N ILE A 115 3.56 -19.02 -0.89
CA ILE A 115 3.44 -19.99 -1.99
C ILE A 115 3.34 -21.37 -1.35
N LYS A 116 2.19 -22.04 -1.50
CA LYS A 116 1.97 -23.41 -1.00
C LYS A 116 2.33 -24.43 -2.07
N PHE A 117 3.32 -25.26 -1.80
CA PHE A 117 3.73 -26.37 -2.68
C PHE A 117 2.90 -27.61 -2.43
N ASN A 118 2.64 -27.93 -1.14
CA ASN A 118 1.77 -29.00 -0.67
C ASN A 118 1.25 -28.67 0.73
N SER A 119 0.58 -29.61 1.40
CA SER A 119 0.02 -29.42 2.76
C SER A 119 1.07 -29.13 3.85
N THR A 120 2.33 -29.53 3.61
CA THR A 120 3.41 -29.41 4.61
C THR A 120 4.51 -28.44 4.23
N LYS A 121 4.60 -28.02 2.96
CA LYS A 121 5.66 -27.14 2.47
C LYS A 121 5.10 -25.85 1.88
N SER A 122 5.50 -24.73 2.45
CA SER A 122 5.21 -23.40 1.92
C SER A 122 6.43 -22.49 2.01
N LEU A 123 6.46 -21.47 1.16
CA LEU A 123 7.44 -20.38 1.19
C LEU A 123 6.72 -19.09 1.55
N LYS A 124 7.13 -18.47 2.66
CA LYS A 124 6.63 -17.16 3.08
C LYS A 124 7.67 -16.08 2.81
N TYR A 125 7.22 -14.95 2.26
CA TYR A 125 8.09 -13.81 1.98
C TYR A 125 7.29 -12.50 1.99
N LYS A 126 8.00 -11.39 2.22
CA LYS A 126 7.41 -10.05 2.30
C LYS A 126 7.58 -9.29 0.98
N THR A 127 6.61 -8.45 0.63
CA THR A 127 6.62 -7.60 -0.56
C THR A 127 6.15 -6.20 -0.23
N GLY A 128 6.87 -5.19 -0.70
CA GLY A 128 6.46 -3.80 -0.55
C GLY A 128 6.54 -3.29 0.89
N GLY A 129 5.75 -2.25 1.17
CA GLY A 129 5.81 -1.50 2.42
C GLY A 129 6.85 -0.39 2.37
N ILE A 130 6.63 0.68 3.14
CA ILE A 130 7.50 1.87 3.09
C ILE A 130 8.80 1.71 3.88
N GLU A 131 8.90 0.68 4.71
CA GLU A 131 10.02 0.48 5.65
C GLU A 131 11.39 0.47 4.97
N LEU A 132 11.48 -0.05 3.74
CA LEU A 132 12.74 -0.15 3.01
C LEU A 132 13.12 1.11 2.22
N ILE A 133 12.19 2.07 2.06
CA ILE A 133 12.50 3.36 1.42
C ILE A 133 13.62 4.08 2.20
N TYR A 134 13.58 3.98 3.54
CA TYR A 134 14.59 4.58 4.39
C TYR A 134 15.99 4.03 4.10
N SER A 135 16.13 2.72 3.88
CA SER A 135 17.40 2.07 3.53
C SER A 135 17.97 2.63 2.21
N TYR A 136 17.15 2.74 1.16
CA TYR A 136 17.57 3.33 -0.10
C TYR A 136 18.00 4.80 0.02
N VAL A 137 17.21 5.60 0.71
CA VAL A 137 17.50 7.02 0.93
C VAL A 137 18.81 7.19 1.71
N ASN A 138 19.06 6.34 2.71
CA ASN A 138 20.30 6.38 3.48
C ASN A 138 21.53 6.00 2.64
N ILE A 139 21.44 4.94 1.85
CA ILE A 139 22.52 4.54 0.94
C ILE A 139 22.90 5.71 0.03
N LEU A 140 21.92 6.36 -0.58
CA LEU A 140 22.16 7.54 -1.41
C LEU A 140 22.78 8.70 -0.63
N ARG A 141 22.29 8.96 0.58
CA ARG A 141 22.80 10.04 1.43
C ARG A 141 24.25 9.81 1.85
N GLU A 142 24.66 8.57 2.03
CA GLU A 142 26.05 8.22 2.31
C GLU A 142 26.93 8.35 1.06
N GLU A 143 26.43 7.99 -0.13
CA GLU A 143 27.18 8.08 -1.38
C GLU A 143 27.31 9.51 -1.91
N PHE A 144 26.23 10.27 -1.90
CA PHE A 144 26.17 11.60 -2.50
C PHE A 144 26.31 12.74 -1.48
N GLY A 145 26.14 12.44 -0.19
CA GLY A 145 26.08 13.39 0.90
C GLY A 145 24.63 13.72 1.32
N LYS A 146 24.42 13.76 2.65
CA LYS A 146 23.08 13.88 3.29
C LYS A 146 22.19 14.97 2.69
N ASN A 147 22.77 16.12 2.36
CA ASN A 147 22.03 17.29 1.87
C ASN A 147 21.93 17.37 0.34
N ARG A 148 22.36 16.32 -0.38
CA ARG A 148 22.33 16.28 -1.85
C ARG A 148 21.28 15.34 -2.41
N VAL A 149 20.57 14.60 -1.57
CA VAL A 149 19.51 13.67 -1.97
C VAL A 149 18.18 14.31 -1.62
N LEU A 150 17.31 14.47 -2.61
CA LEU A 150 15.94 14.92 -2.43
C LEU A 150 14.99 13.74 -2.60
N TYR A 151 13.96 13.68 -1.77
CA TYR A 151 12.92 12.67 -1.84
C TYR A 151 11.55 13.34 -1.98
N PHE A 152 10.78 12.95 -3.00
CA PHE A 152 9.43 13.45 -3.28
C PHE A 152 8.43 12.30 -3.39
N ASP A 153 7.19 12.56 -2.97
CA ASP A 153 6.06 11.66 -3.17
C ASP A 153 4.99 12.33 -4.02
N ALA A 154 4.48 11.64 -5.04
CA ALA A 154 3.54 12.22 -6.00
C ALA A 154 2.06 12.01 -5.64
N GLY A 155 1.74 11.86 -4.34
CA GLY A 155 0.38 11.82 -3.81
C GLY A 155 -0.25 10.42 -3.72
N ASP A 156 -1.49 10.38 -3.26
CA ASP A 156 -2.26 9.16 -3.01
C ASP A 156 -1.58 8.21 -2.00
N HIS A 157 -1.04 8.73 -0.90
CA HIS A 157 -0.34 7.89 0.06
C HIS A 157 -1.19 7.44 1.25
N TYR A 158 -2.25 8.19 1.64
CA TYR A 158 -3.01 7.86 2.86
C TYR A 158 -4.15 6.87 2.66
N PHE A 159 -4.81 6.86 1.51
CA PHE A 159 -6.02 6.07 1.26
C PHE A 159 -5.72 4.72 0.63
N GLY A 160 -6.31 3.62 1.14
CA GLY A 160 -6.29 2.32 0.44
C GLY A 160 -6.14 1.08 1.30
N THR A 161 -5.62 1.17 2.53
CA THR A 161 -5.48 0.02 3.44
C THR A 161 -5.94 0.32 4.86
N LYS A 162 -6.10 -0.74 5.65
CA LYS A 162 -6.35 -0.63 7.09
C LYS A 162 -5.17 -0.02 7.85
N ASP A 163 -3.95 -0.14 7.33
CA ASP A 163 -2.74 0.41 7.94
C ASP A 163 -2.84 1.91 8.19
N SER A 164 -3.31 2.63 7.18
CA SER A 164 -3.51 4.08 7.29
C SER A 164 -4.67 4.43 8.23
N LYS A 165 -5.78 3.72 8.12
CA LYS A 165 -6.99 3.98 8.92
C LYS A 165 -6.76 3.69 10.40
N LEU A 166 -6.06 2.61 10.73
CA LEU A 166 -5.75 2.22 12.10
C LEU A 166 -5.08 3.37 12.88
N PHE A 167 -4.22 4.13 12.21
CA PHE A 167 -3.43 5.19 12.82
C PHE A 167 -3.85 6.60 12.37
N ASP A 168 -5.00 6.72 11.72
CA ASP A 168 -5.49 8.02 11.17
C ASP A 168 -4.44 8.69 10.28
N GLY A 169 -3.67 7.89 9.50
CA GLY A 169 -2.58 8.36 8.65
C GLY A 169 -1.34 8.89 9.40
N GLN A 170 -1.31 8.80 10.74
CA GLN A 170 -0.20 9.33 11.54
C GLN A 170 1.11 8.56 11.32
N ASN A 171 1.02 7.26 11.07
CA ASN A 171 2.17 6.43 10.74
C ASN A 171 2.89 6.92 9.47
N PHE A 172 2.15 7.34 8.43
CA PHE A 172 2.74 7.90 7.20
C PHE A 172 3.36 9.27 7.44
N LEU A 173 2.67 10.15 8.18
CA LEU A 173 3.19 11.46 8.51
C LEU A 173 4.50 11.36 9.32
N ASP A 174 4.51 10.52 10.37
CA ASP A 174 5.70 10.25 11.18
C ASP A 174 6.84 9.69 10.33
N PHE A 175 6.53 8.79 9.36
CA PHE A 175 7.52 8.23 8.45
C PHE A 175 8.12 9.29 7.51
N PHE A 176 7.29 10.09 6.86
CA PHE A 176 7.78 11.12 5.94
C PHE A 176 8.60 12.21 6.65
N ASN A 177 8.19 12.61 7.87
CA ASN A 177 8.99 13.49 8.71
C ASN A 177 10.33 12.82 9.08
N PHE A 178 10.31 11.55 9.48
CA PHE A 178 11.51 10.82 9.90
C PHE A 178 12.49 10.58 8.73
N VAL A 179 12.02 10.14 7.57
CA VAL A 179 12.87 9.93 6.41
C VAL A 179 13.36 11.25 5.81
N GLY A 180 12.73 12.37 6.16
CA GLY A 180 13.01 13.70 5.64
C GLY A 180 12.56 13.83 4.18
N LEU A 181 11.25 13.63 3.95
CA LEU A 181 10.60 13.93 2.69
C LEU A 181 10.79 15.42 2.37
N ASN A 182 11.11 15.74 1.14
CA ASN A 182 11.31 17.13 0.74
C ASN A 182 10.01 17.80 0.29
N GLY A 183 9.05 17.03 -0.21
CA GLY A 183 7.74 17.55 -0.57
C GLY A 183 6.84 16.48 -1.15
N THR A 184 5.54 16.72 -1.09
CA THR A 184 4.51 15.88 -1.71
C THR A 184 3.50 16.74 -2.45
N THR A 185 2.64 16.11 -3.26
CA THR A 185 1.43 16.73 -3.80
C THR A 185 0.20 15.95 -3.31
N LEU A 186 -1.00 16.48 -3.55
CA LEU A 186 -2.23 15.76 -3.27
C LEU A 186 -2.64 14.90 -4.48
N GLY A 187 -2.97 13.63 -4.22
CA GLY A 187 -3.59 12.75 -5.21
C GLY A 187 -5.10 12.86 -5.23
N ASN A 188 -5.75 12.19 -6.19
CA ASN A 188 -7.21 12.24 -6.32
C ASN A 188 -7.92 11.56 -5.13
N ASN A 189 -7.31 10.57 -4.49
CA ASN A 189 -7.88 9.88 -3.33
C ASN A 189 -7.71 10.65 -2.02
N ASP A 190 -6.76 11.57 -1.93
CA ASP A 190 -6.60 12.42 -0.74
C ASP A 190 -7.81 13.36 -0.54
N TYR A 191 -8.54 13.67 -1.62
CA TYR A 191 -9.80 14.43 -1.53
C TYR A 191 -11.00 13.60 -1.05
N ASN A 192 -10.84 12.31 -0.80
CA ASN A 192 -11.84 11.48 -0.14
C ASN A 192 -11.85 11.69 1.39
N PHE A 193 -10.85 12.38 1.94
CA PHE A 193 -10.84 12.81 3.33
C PHE A 193 -11.51 14.17 3.52
N PRO A 194 -12.06 14.47 4.72
CA PRO A 194 -12.50 15.80 5.06
C PRO A 194 -11.37 16.83 4.92
N ARG A 195 -11.68 18.04 4.45
CA ARG A 195 -10.69 19.11 4.26
C ARG A 195 -9.91 19.39 5.54
N GLU A 196 -10.58 19.44 6.67
CA GLU A 196 -9.97 19.70 7.98
C GLU A 196 -8.96 18.62 8.37
N TRP A 197 -9.20 17.37 7.95
CA TRP A 197 -8.25 16.27 8.16
C TRP A 197 -6.98 16.48 7.33
N VAL A 198 -7.12 16.84 6.06
CA VAL A 198 -5.98 17.13 5.16
C VAL A 198 -5.21 18.34 5.67
N GLU A 199 -5.88 19.44 6.04
CA GLU A 199 -5.26 20.63 6.62
C GLU A 199 -4.49 20.32 7.90
N LYS A 200 -5.01 19.44 8.76
CA LYS A 200 -4.31 18.97 9.95
C LYS A 200 -3.01 18.25 9.59
N LYS A 201 -3.02 17.33 8.61
CA LYS A 201 -1.82 16.61 8.16
C LYS A 201 -0.80 17.56 7.53
N ILE A 202 -1.24 18.52 6.73
CA ILE A 202 -0.38 19.56 6.16
C ILE A 202 0.30 20.37 7.26
N LYS A 203 -0.44 20.75 8.31
CA LYS A 203 0.11 21.51 9.43
C LYS A 203 1.15 20.73 10.26
N GLU A 204 0.96 19.42 10.41
CA GLU A 204 1.85 18.55 11.20
C GLU A 204 3.06 18.04 10.40
N ALA A 205 3.11 18.30 9.08
CA ALA A 205 4.21 17.88 8.20
C ALA A 205 5.42 18.82 8.34
N ASP A 206 6.63 18.22 8.34
CA ASP A 206 7.90 18.96 8.30
C ASP A 206 8.33 19.29 6.85
N TYR A 207 7.45 19.11 5.88
CA TYR A 207 7.68 19.28 4.44
C TYR A 207 6.48 19.96 3.78
N PRO A 208 6.67 20.67 2.65
CA PRO A 208 5.57 21.35 1.97
C PRO A 208 4.70 20.36 1.17
N PHE A 209 3.40 20.64 1.14
CA PHE A 209 2.45 20.10 0.18
C PHE A 209 2.37 21.05 -1.02
N LEU A 210 2.86 20.60 -2.16
CA LEU A 210 2.99 21.40 -3.36
C LEU A 210 1.76 21.22 -4.25
N VAL A 211 0.95 22.28 -4.40
CA VAL A 211 -0.25 22.25 -5.25
C VAL A 211 -0.48 23.63 -5.88
N ASN A 212 -0.09 23.79 -7.14
CA ASN A 212 -0.19 25.07 -7.85
C ASN A 212 -1.57 25.36 -8.45
N ASN A 213 -2.31 24.31 -8.80
CA ASN A 213 -3.53 24.43 -9.61
C ASN A 213 -4.83 24.36 -8.79
N ILE A 214 -4.80 24.81 -7.54
CA ILE A 214 -6.00 25.03 -6.72
C ILE A 214 -6.08 26.49 -6.28
N GLN A 215 -7.31 26.99 -6.10
CA GLN A 215 -7.58 28.30 -5.52
C GLN A 215 -8.91 28.32 -4.77
N GLU A 216 -9.09 29.26 -3.87
CA GLU A 216 -10.40 29.48 -3.25
C GLU A 216 -11.29 30.33 -4.15
N LYS A 217 -12.60 30.03 -4.20
CA LYS A 217 -13.60 30.73 -5.06
C LYS A 217 -13.57 32.26 -4.96
N ASN A 218 -13.27 32.77 -3.77
CA ASN A 218 -13.31 34.22 -3.49
C ASN A 218 -11.92 34.81 -3.19
N ASN A 219 -10.86 34.06 -3.42
CA ASN A 219 -9.50 34.46 -3.07
C ASN A 219 -8.51 33.91 -4.09
N LEU A 220 -7.87 34.79 -4.85
CA LEU A 220 -6.88 34.42 -5.85
C LEU A 220 -5.52 34.00 -5.28
N LYS A 221 -5.38 33.97 -3.95
CA LYS A 221 -4.17 33.49 -3.29
C LYS A 221 -4.05 31.98 -3.48
N LYS A 222 -2.88 31.50 -3.95
CA LYS A 222 -2.61 30.09 -4.17
C LYS A 222 -1.89 29.42 -2.97
N ASN A 223 -0.96 30.12 -2.34
CA ASN A 223 -0.23 29.58 -1.20
C ASN A 223 -1.02 29.71 0.10
N GLY A 224 -0.91 28.74 0.98
CA GLY A 224 -1.54 28.74 2.30
C GLY A 224 -3.05 28.49 2.31
N ILE A 225 -3.65 28.06 1.22
CA ILE A 225 -5.08 27.73 1.14
C ILE A 225 -5.45 26.55 2.08
N LEU A 226 -4.55 25.59 2.18
CA LEU A 226 -4.71 24.39 3.02
C LEU A 226 -3.83 24.44 4.28
N GLY A 227 -3.30 25.60 4.64
CA GLY A 227 -2.42 25.79 5.82
C GLY A 227 -1.03 26.29 5.46
N GLU A 228 -0.20 26.51 6.47
CA GLU A 228 1.11 27.17 6.33
C GLU A 228 2.09 26.38 5.43
N ASN A 229 2.04 25.05 5.45
CA ASN A 229 2.90 24.17 4.66
C ASN A 229 2.31 23.83 3.27
N HIS A 230 1.27 24.56 2.82
CA HIS A 230 0.75 24.47 1.45
C HIS A 230 1.37 25.56 0.58
N GLU A 231 2.06 25.15 -0.48
CA GLU A 231 2.74 26.01 -1.43
C GLU A 231 2.40 25.63 -2.87
N SER A 232 2.45 26.57 -3.80
CA SER A 232 2.33 26.29 -5.24
C SER A 232 3.59 25.59 -5.77
N SER A 233 4.73 26.04 -5.31
CA SER A 233 6.06 25.54 -5.65
C SER A 233 7.05 25.84 -4.55
N HIS A 234 8.17 25.10 -4.52
CA HIS A 234 9.26 25.31 -3.54
C HIS A 234 10.64 25.32 -4.22
N LEU A 235 11.56 26.14 -3.71
CA LEU A 235 12.93 26.24 -4.21
C LEU A 235 13.91 25.61 -3.21
N TYR A 236 14.45 24.45 -3.53
CA TYR A 236 15.41 23.71 -2.71
C TYR A 236 16.83 24.18 -3.00
N GLU A 237 17.56 24.61 -1.96
CA GLU A 237 18.95 25.00 -2.04
C GLU A 237 19.88 23.87 -1.56
N ILE A 238 20.67 23.30 -2.46
CA ILE A 238 21.59 22.21 -2.21
C ILE A 238 23.01 22.75 -2.14
N LYS A 239 23.64 22.71 -0.96
CA LYS A 239 25.02 23.17 -0.76
C LYS A 239 26.03 22.25 -1.43
N ILE A 240 26.88 22.81 -2.28
CA ILE A 240 27.97 22.11 -2.96
C ILE A 240 29.28 22.70 -2.47
N GLY A 241 29.79 22.15 -1.36
CA GLY A 241 30.95 22.71 -0.67
C GLY A 241 30.63 23.98 0.15
N LYS A 242 31.63 24.86 0.30
CA LYS A 242 31.53 25.98 1.25
C LYS A 242 30.69 27.17 0.73
N TYR A 243 30.76 27.43 -0.56
CA TYR A 243 30.20 28.67 -1.14
C TYR A 243 29.21 28.45 -2.29
N ASP A 244 29.22 27.27 -2.87
CA ASP A 244 28.42 26.93 -4.03
C ASP A 244 27.08 26.31 -3.66
N LYS A 245 26.06 26.59 -4.46
CA LYS A 245 24.73 26.03 -4.30
C LYS A 245 24.14 25.65 -5.66
N ILE A 246 23.44 24.53 -5.71
CA ILE A 246 22.53 24.16 -6.79
C ILE A 246 21.12 24.40 -6.25
N LYS A 247 20.29 25.06 -7.07
CA LYS A 247 18.90 25.33 -6.75
C LYS A 247 17.98 24.53 -7.65
N ILE A 248 17.05 23.79 -7.06
CA ILE A 248 16.03 23.00 -7.78
C ILE A 248 14.66 23.50 -7.37
N GLY A 249 13.90 24.03 -8.32
CA GLY A 249 12.51 24.37 -8.15
C GLY A 249 11.61 23.17 -8.38
N VAL A 250 10.56 23.00 -7.58
CA VAL A 250 9.56 21.95 -7.75
C VAL A 250 8.17 22.57 -7.71
N ILE A 251 7.37 22.34 -8.74
CA ILE A 251 6.00 22.83 -8.87
C ILE A 251 5.06 21.64 -8.66
N GLY A 252 4.06 21.77 -7.77
CA GLY A 252 3.07 20.73 -7.53
C GLY A 252 1.84 20.86 -8.43
N ILE A 253 1.31 19.73 -8.91
CA ILE A 253 0.07 19.68 -9.68
C ILE A 253 -0.79 18.53 -9.20
N THR A 254 -2.07 18.76 -8.97
CA THR A 254 -3.05 17.78 -8.56
C THR A 254 -4.19 17.64 -9.57
N ILE A 255 -4.87 16.51 -9.54
CA ILE A 255 -6.22 16.34 -10.13
C ILE A 255 -7.13 15.68 -9.09
N LYS A 256 -8.36 16.13 -9.01
CA LYS A 256 -9.32 15.50 -8.08
C LYS A 256 -10.08 14.33 -8.71
N LYS A 257 -10.52 14.48 -9.95
CA LYS A 257 -11.38 13.49 -10.60
C LYS A 257 -10.89 13.22 -12.01
N ARG A 258 -10.59 11.95 -12.29
CA ARG A 258 -10.26 11.50 -13.64
C ARG A 258 -11.40 11.85 -14.61
N GLY A 259 -11.05 12.26 -15.83
CA GLY A 259 -12.03 12.64 -16.87
C GLY A 259 -12.55 14.07 -16.76
N GLN A 260 -12.08 14.87 -15.81
CA GLN A 260 -12.40 16.30 -15.68
C GLN A 260 -11.20 17.23 -15.89
N GLU A 261 -10.06 16.68 -16.20
CA GLU A 261 -8.76 17.34 -16.29
C GLU A 261 -8.72 18.48 -17.32
N ASP A 262 -9.54 18.37 -18.39
CA ASP A 262 -9.61 19.36 -19.46
C ASP A 262 -10.62 20.50 -19.16
N LYS A 263 -11.38 20.44 -18.07
CA LYS A 263 -12.29 21.53 -17.69
C LYS A 263 -11.47 22.69 -17.13
N GLN A 264 -11.84 23.91 -17.51
CA GLN A 264 -11.12 25.11 -17.08
C GLN A 264 -11.23 25.35 -15.58
N PHE A 265 -12.42 25.08 -15.02
CA PHE A 265 -12.70 25.09 -13.61
C PHE A 265 -13.70 23.95 -13.34
N TYR A 266 -13.51 23.21 -12.31
CA TYR A 266 -14.51 22.27 -11.83
C TYR A 266 -14.63 22.34 -10.31
N ASP A 267 -15.90 22.31 -9.88
CA ASP A 267 -16.27 22.31 -8.49
C ASP A 267 -16.31 20.87 -7.97
N ILE A 268 -15.81 20.70 -6.78
CA ILE A 268 -15.84 19.42 -6.12
C ILE A 268 -17.08 19.39 -5.24
N GLY A 269 -18.21 18.90 -5.78
CA GLY A 269 -19.42 18.77 -4.97
C GLY A 269 -19.21 18.09 -3.63
N SER A 270 -19.85 18.59 -2.71
CA SER A 270 -20.01 18.62 -1.27
C SER A 270 -19.88 17.35 -0.42
N LYS A 271 -19.23 16.26 -0.83
CA LYS A 271 -19.18 15.10 0.10
C LYS A 271 -18.30 15.37 1.35
N TYR A 272 -17.27 16.26 1.23
CA TYR A 272 -16.27 16.44 2.27
C TYR A 272 -15.76 17.90 2.42
N THR A 273 -16.64 18.91 2.40
CA THR A 273 -16.24 20.31 2.73
C THR A 273 -15.21 20.97 1.77
N TRP A 274 -15.09 20.47 0.53
CA TRP A 274 -14.21 21.04 -0.49
C TRP A 274 -14.87 22.09 -1.40
N ASP A 275 -16.07 22.52 -1.06
CA ASP A 275 -16.95 23.34 -1.92
C ASP A 275 -16.37 24.70 -2.30
N ASN A 276 -15.44 25.22 -1.51
CA ASN A 276 -14.79 26.51 -1.75
C ASN A 276 -13.51 26.41 -2.58
N ILE A 277 -13.07 25.21 -2.96
CA ILE A 277 -11.86 24.99 -3.74
C ILE A 277 -12.21 24.83 -5.21
N ILE A 278 -11.52 25.59 -6.05
CA ILE A 278 -11.58 25.48 -7.50
C ILE A 278 -10.29 24.84 -7.98
N PHE A 279 -10.42 23.87 -8.89
CA PHE A 279 -9.28 23.25 -9.58
C PHE A 279 -9.11 23.94 -10.92
N GLU A 280 -7.93 24.49 -11.14
CA GLU A 280 -7.53 25.04 -12.43
C GLU A 280 -6.99 23.93 -13.33
N LYS A 281 -6.91 24.21 -14.65
CA LYS A 281 -6.24 23.28 -15.56
C LYS A 281 -4.79 23.10 -15.15
N TYR A 282 -4.32 21.86 -15.25
CA TYR A 282 -2.98 21.43 -14.85
C TYR A 282 -1.82 22.22 -15.52
N HIS A 283 -2.03 22.88 -16.65
CA HIS A 283 -1.01 23.69 -17.34
C HIS A 283 -1.20 25.19 -17.15
N THR A 284 -2.29 25.63 -16.49
CA THR A 284 -2.50 27.05 -16.18
C THR A 284 -1.38 27.50 -15.23
N ASP A 285 -0.76 28.61 -15.55
CA ASP A 285 0.32 29.22 -14.75
C ASP A 285 1.61 28.40 -14.58
N LEU A 286 1.73 27.19 -15.18
CA LEU A 286 2.95 26.39 -15.06
C LEU A 286 4.19 27.16 -15.54
N LYS A 287 4.07 27.83 -16.69
CA LYS A 287 5.16 28.68 -17.25
C LYS A 287 5.48 29.83 -16.31
N LEU A 288 4.46 30.56 -15.84
CA LEU A 288 4.64 31.69 -14.93
C LEU A 288 5.38 31.25 -13.65
N GLU A 289 4.99 30.10 -13.07
CA GLU A 289 5.60 29.60 -11.87
C GLU A 289 7.03 29.10 -12.10
N ALA A 290 7.29 28.45 -13.23
CA ALA A 290 8.64 28.07 -13.63
C ALA A 290 9.54 29.28 -13.84
N ASP A 291 9.05 30.34 -14.50
CA ASP A 291 9.78 31.61 -14.71
C ASP A 291 10.09 32.26 -13.34
N ASN A 292 9.14 32.26 -12.41
CA ASN A 292 9.34 32.75 -11.04
C ASN A 292 10.49 32.01 -10.32
N LEU A 293 10.51 30.67 -10.40
CA LEU A 293 11.58 29.87 -9.83
C LEU A 293 12.93 30.12 -10.52
N ARG A 294 12.94 30.25 -11.85
CA ARG A 294 14.16 30.61 -12.63
C ARG A 294 14.69 31.99 -12.22
N ASN A 295 13.81 32.99 -12.05
CA ASN A 295 14.18 34.32 -11.56
C ASN A 295 14.76 34.30 -10.15
N GLN A 296 14.35 33.37 -9.29
CA GLN A 296 14.94 33.12 -7.98
C GLN A 296 16.26 32.32 -8.07
N GLY A 297 16.68 31.93 -9.29
CA GLY A 297 17.95 31.28 -9.59
C GLY A 297 17.89 29.77 -9.65
N ALA A 298 16.74 29.16 -9.89
CA ALA A 298 16.63 27.72 -10.10
C ALA A 298 17.51 27.25 -11.26
N ASN A 299 18.36 26.27 -11.02
CA ASN A 299 19.20 25.61 -12.02
C ASN A 299 18.45 24.49 -12.76
N ALA A 300 17.42 23.91 -12.11
CA ALA A 300 16.48 22.99 -12.68
C ALA A 300 15.07 23.26 -12.12
N VAL A 301 14.04 22.96 -12.90
CA VAL A 301 12.62 23.03 -12.49
C VAL A 301 11.97 21.69 -12.77
N LEU A 302 11.44 21.05 -11.73
CA LEU A 302 10.71 19.79 -11.79
C LEU A 302 9.22 20.01 -11.56
N VAL A 303 8.40 19.11 -12.11
CA VAL A 303 6.98 19.02 -11.80
C VAL A 303 6.74 17.76 -10.96
N LEU A 304 6.07 17.92 -9.84
CA LEU A 304 5.58 16.85 -8.98
C LEU A 304 4.08 16.75 -9.14
N CYS A 305 3.56 15.69 -9.75
CA CYS A 305 2.16 15.64 -10.10
C CYS A 305 1.49 14.28 -9.86
N SER A 306 0.26 14.31 -9.35
CA SER A 306 -0.60 13.13 -9.32
C SER A 306 -1.38 12.99 -10.63
N ILE A 307 -0.64 12.82 -11.72
CA ILE A 307 -1.17 12.67 -13.09
C ILE A 307 -0.41 11.53 -13.76
N GLY A 308 -1.13 10.46 -14.14
CA GLY A 308 -0.51 9.23 -14.62
C GLY A 308 -0.13 9.23 -16.10
N LEU A 309 0.92 8.48 -16.39
CA LEU A 309 1.26 8.01 -17.73
C LEU A 309 1.21 6.48 -17.75
N ASN A 310 0.33 5.92 -18.54
CA ASN A 310 0.28 4.47 -18.72
C ASN A 310 1.17 4.05 -19.88
N CYS A 311 2.21 3.28 -19.57
CA CYS A 311 3.07 2.63 -20.54
C CYS A 311 2.93 1.12 -20.36
N SER A 312 2.34 0.41 -21.32
CA SER A 312 2.27 -1.04 -21.24
C SER A 312 3.62 -1.63 -21.66
N ASN A 313 4.25 -2.38 -20.77
CA ASN A 313 5.34 -3.25 -21.19
C ASN A 313 4.76 -4.33 -22.11
N SER A 314 5.36 -4.53 -23.29
CA SER A 314 4.99 -5.67 -24.14
C SER A 314 5.25 -6.94 -23.33
N GLU A 315 4.25 -7.78 -23.18
CA GLU A 315 4.33 -9.13 -22.61
C GLU A 315 4.55 -9.19 -21.09
N ASN A 316 3.62 -8.79 -20.22
CA ASN A 316 3.59 -9.15 -18.79
C ASN A 316 4.95 -9.19 -18.04
N LYS A 317 5.99 -8.62 -18.62
CA LYS A 317 7.31 -8.53 -18.01
C LYS A 317 7.37 -7.27 -17.15
N THR A 318 7.64 -7.44 -15.88
CA THR A 318 8.12 -6.36 -15.03
C THR A 318 9.25 -5.64 -15.74
N SER A 319 9.28 -4.31 -15.65
CA SER A 319 10.41 -3.53 -16.17
C SER A 319 11.68 -4.09 -15.53
N GLU A 320 12.70 -4.41 -16.35
CA GLU A 320 13.97 -4.83 -15.78
C GLU A 320 14.59 -3.66 -15.04
N LEU A 321 15.12 -3.93 -13.85
CA LEU A 321 15.91 -2.94 -13.13
C LEU A 321 17.09 -2.49 -14.01
N LYS A 322 17.08 -1.23 -14.41
CA LYS A 322 18.08 -0.64 -15.30
C LYS A 322 18.29 0.83 -14.98
N MET A 323 19.40 1.32 -15.50
CA MET A 323 19.67 2.74 -15.64
C MET A 323 19.21 3.17 -17.05
N TYR A 324 18.15 3.96 -17.09
CA TYR A 324 17.58 4.50 -18.33
C TYR A 324 18.14 5.89 -18.61
N ASN A 325 18.30 6.22 -19.88
CA ASN A 325 18.71 7.53 -20.34
C ASN A 325 17.81 7.99 -21.50
N LYS A 326 18.04 9.19 -21.99
CA LYS A 326 17.25 9.82 -23.06
C LYS A 326 17.09 8.97 -24.34
N SER A 327 18.03 8.06 -24.63
CA SER A 327 17.93 7.18 -25.81
C SER A 327 16.89 6.05 -25.63
N TYR A 328 16.43 5.81 -24.40
CA TYR A 328 15.44 4.80 -24.12
C TYR A 328 14.03 5.39 -24.32
N ILE A 329 13.25 4.75 -25.19
CA ILE A 329 11.83 5.06 -25.39
C ILE A 329 11.04 3.85 -24.89
N GLN A 330 10.29 4.05 -23.82
CA GLN A 330 9.41 3.01 -23.29
C GLN A 330 8.29 2.72 -24.30
N PRO A 331 8.06 1.44 -24.65
CA PRO A 331 7.04 1.10 -25.65
C PRO A 331 5.62 1.31 -25.14
N LYS A 332 4.69 1.51 -26.07
CA LYS A 332 3.24 1.57 -25.83
C LYS A 332 2.78 2.54 -24.74
N CYS A 333 3.43 3.69 -24.60
CA CYS A 333 2.93 4.75 -23.76
C CYS A 333 1.72 5.45 -24.41
N ASP A 334 0.71 5.77 -23.59
CA ASP A 334 -0.48 6.47 -24.06
C ASP A 334 -0.18 7.94 -24.39
N LYS A 335 -0.08 8.22 -25.68
CA LYS A 335 0.18 9.57 -26.19
C LYS A 335 -0.99 10.55 -26.01
N ASN A 336 -2.18 10.06 -25.65
CA ASN A 336 -3.34 10.88 -25.36
C ASN A 336 -3.41 11.24 -23.86
N SER A 337 -2.51 10.71 -23.04
CA SER A 337 -2.46 10.98 -21.59
C SER A 337 -2.28 12.48 -21.32
N ILE A 338 -2.68 12.88 -20.12
CA ILE A 338 -2.59 14.28 -19.68
C ILE A 338 -1.12 14.72 -19.61
N ILE A 339 -0.19 13.86 -19.24
CA ILE A 339 1.25 14.19 -19.21
C ILE A 339 1.75 14.54 -20.60
N TYR A 340 1.36 13.80 -21.66
CA TYR A 340 1.72 14.20 -23.02
C TYR A 340 1.11 15.53 -23.41
N LYS A 341 -0.14 15.80 -23.04
CA LYS A 341 -0.78 17.11 -23.28
C LYS A 341 -0.07 18.22 -22.51
N LEU A 342 0.30 17.98 -21.24
CA LEU A 342 1.06 18.92 -20.43
C LEU A 342 2.37 19.31 -21.11
N ILE A 343 3.17 18.32 -21.52
CA ILE A 343 4.48 18.56 -22.14
C ILE A 343 4.33 19.21 -23.51
N ASN A 344 3.38 18.76 -24.33
CA ASN A 344 3.16 19.32 -25.67
C ASN A 344 2.64 20.77 -25.64
N ASN A 345 1.96 21.16 -24.56
CA ASN A 345 1.48 22.54 -24.36
C ASN A 345 2.48 23.42 -23.58
N THR A 346 3.66 22.87 -23.26
CA THR A 346 4.71 23.56 -22.51
C THR A 346 5.98 23.67 -23.37
N ASP A 347 6.59 24.85 -23.42
CA ASP A 347 7.86 25.02 -24.12
C ASP A 347 8.95 24.13 -23.46
N SER A 348 9.87 23.59 -24.25
CA SER A 348 10.86 22.57 -23.84
C SER A 348 11.87 23.06 -22.79
N ASP A 349 11.96 24.35 -22.54
CA ASP A 349 12.86 24.99 -21.58
C ASP A 349 12.19 25.35 -20.24
N VAL A 350 10.86 25.21 -20.16
CA VAL A 350 10.10 25.55 -18.96
C VAL A 350 10.37 24.59 -17.82
N ILE A 351 10.31 23.27 -18.10
CA ILE A 351 10.53 22.21 -17.09
C ILE A 351 11.64 21.25 -17.52
N ASP A 352 12.29 20.63 -16.54
CA ASP A 352 13.45 19.76 -16.76
C ASP A 352 13.19 18.29 -16.39
N GLY A 353 12.05 17.98 -15.78
CA GLY A 353 11.66 16.61 -15.44
C GLY A 353 10.32 16.55 -14.70
N ILE A 354 9.73 15.36 -14.69
CA ILE A 354 8.44 15.09 -14.05
C ILE A 354 8.55 13.88 -13.13
N ILE A 355 8.05 14.03 -11.90
CA ILE A 355 7.77 12.97 -10.95
C ILE A 355 6.27 12.79 -10.92
N ALA A 356 5.78 11.67 -11.44
CA ALA A 356 4.36 11.45 -11.71
C ALA A 356 3.76 10.39 -10.76
N GLY A 357 2.50 10.58 -10.40
CA GLY A 357 1.64 9.62 -9.70
C GLY A 357 0.48 9.17 -10.59
N ASP A 358 -0.52 8.52 -9.98
CA ASP A 358 -1.73 8.01 -10.64
C ASP A 358 -1.40 7.08 -11.84
N SER A 359 -0.32 6.31 -11.73
CA SER A 359 0.16 5.34 -12.71
C SER A 359 0.07 3.92 -12.18
N LYS A 360 -0.45 3.00 -12.99
CA LYS A 360 -0.47 1.56 -12.65
C LYS A 360 0.77 0.80 -13.15
N THR A 361 1.70 1.50 -13.79
CA THR A 361 2.89 0.91 -14.42
C THR A 361 4.12 1.75 -14.10
N ASP A 362 5.29 1.08 -14.07
CA ASP A 362 6.55 1.82 -13.97
C ASP A 362 6.79 2.64 -15.23
N VAL A 363 7.19 3.89 -15.05
CA VAL A 363 7.47 4.83 -16.13
C VAL A 363 8.91 5.33 -16.01
N HIS A 364 9.67 5.11 -17.09
CA HIS A 364 11.03 5.59 -17.30
C HIS A 364 11.10 6.11 -18.76
N HIS A 365 10.46 7.24 -19.00
CA HIS A 365 10.19 7.67 -20.38
C HIS A 365 10.61 9.12 -20.60
N TRP A 366 10.91 9.47 -21.83
CA TRP A 366 11.21 10.85 -22.23
C TRP A 366 10.22 11.32 -23.28
N VAL A 367 9.65 12.49 -23.07
CA VAL A 367 8.79 13.19 -24.05
C VAL A 367 9.39 14.57 -24.28
N ASN A 368 9.70 14.92 -25.54
CA ASN A 368 10.34 16.19 -25.89
C ASN A 368 11.56 16.52 -25.01
N ASP A 369 12.42 15.54 -24.76
CA ASP A 369 13.61 15.65 -23.93
C ASP A 369 13.37 15.81 -22.41
N ILE A 370 12.11 15.80 -21.96
CA ILE A 370 11.73 15.87 -20.56
C ILE A 370 11.59 14.45 -20.01
N PRO A 371 12.40 14.05 -19.01
CA PRO A 371 12.27 12.76 -18.33
C PRO A 371 11.03 12.72 -17.46
N ILE A 372 10.37 11.55 -17.47
CA ILE A 372 9.20 11.24 -16.65
C ILE A 372 9.49 9.99 -15.88
N MET A 373 9.36 10.03 -14.56
CA MET A 373 9.44 8.84 -13.72
C MET A 373 8.19 8.68 -12.88
N SER A 374 7.72 7.43 -12.77
CA SER A 374 6.65 6.98 -11.88
C SER A 374 6.88 5.53 -11.51
N THR A 375 6.39 5.08 -10.36
CA THR A 375 6.48 3.68 -9.93
C THR A 375 5.12 3.00 -10.04
N LYS A 376 5.11 1.66 -9.96
CA LYS A 376 3.89 0.93 -9.66
C LYS A 376 3.35 1.34 -8.28
N ASP A 377 2.05 1.21 -8.13
CA ASP A 377 1.29 1.47 -6.91
C ASP A 377 1.64 0.55 -5.73
N ASN A 378 1.08 0.86 -4.56
CA ASN A 378 1.08 0.04 -3.35
C ASN A 378 2.47 -0.18 -2.73
N ALA A 379 3.33 0.84 -2.75
CA ALA A 379 4.66 0.81 -2.15
C ALA A 379 5.49 -0.44 -2.51
N LYS A 380 5.48 -0.86 -3.77
CA LYS A 380 6.24 -2.03 -4.24
C LYS A 380 7.62 -1.69 -4.78
N PHE A 381 7.77 -0.47 -5.31
CA PHE A 381 8.98 0.00 -5.95
C PHE A 381 9.23 1.48 -5.67
N ILE A 382 10.47 1.92 -5.88
CA ILE A 382 10.86 3.33 -5.98
C ILE A 382 11.64 3.55 -7.27
N ASN A 383 11.73 4.81 -7.70
CA ASN A 383 12.60 5.25 -8.80
C ASN A 383 13.52 6.37 -8.35
N ILE A 384 14.67 6.51 -9.01
CA ILE A 384 15.64 7.56 -8.74
C ILE A 384 15.98 8.25 -10.05
N MET A 385 15.78 9.57 -10.11
CA MET A 385 16.23 10.42 -11.21
C MET A 385 17.53 11.12 -10.79
N TYR A 386 18.59 10.95 -11.55
CA TYR A 386 19.90 11.61 -11.32
C TYR A 386 19.98 12.85 -12.19
N LEU A 387 20.05 14.02 -11.56
CA LEU A 387 20.20 15.32 -12.25
C LEU A 387 21.67 15.72 -12.27
N PRO A 388 22.34 15.71 -13.44
CA PRO A 388 23.73 16.08 -13.60
C PRO A 388 23.92 17.58 -13.82
N PHE A 389 24.76 18.19 -13.01
CA PHE A 389 25.10 19.61 -13.12
C PHE A 389 26.56 19.79 -13.44
N LYS A 390 26.87 20.73 -14.36
CA LYS A 390 28.20 21.18 -14.67
C LYS A 390 28.41 22.63 -14.24
N LYS A 391 29.53 22.93 -13.58
CA LYS A 391 29.87 24.30 -13.21
C LYS A 391 30.52 25.00 -14.42
N ILE A 392 29.86 26.02 -14.94
CA ILE A 392 30.33 26.83 -16.07
C ILE A 392 30.37 28.30 -15.62
N LYS A 393 31.52 28.93 -15.63
CA LYS A 393 31.69 30.35 -15.24
C LYS A 393 30.96 30.71 -13.92
N ASN A 394 31.21 29.92 -12.89
CA ASN A 394 30.59 30.06 -11.55
C ASN A 394 29.07 29.84 -11.46
N LYS A 395 28.42 29.32 -12.49
CA LYS A 395 27.01 28.92 -12.47
C LYS A 395 26.90 27.42 -12.70
N PHE A 396 25.96 26.78 -12.03
CA PHE A 396 25.60 25.38 -12.30
C PHE A 396 24.58 25.34 -13.41
N VAL A 397 24.83 24.50 -14.40
CA VAL A 397 23.95 24.27 -15.56
C VAL A 397 23.60 22.78 -15.58
N LEU A 398 22.31 22.47 -15.68
CA LEU A 398 21.83 21.10 -15.86
C LEU A 398 22.25 20.56 -17.23
N VAL A 399 22.84 19.38 -17.28
CA VAL A 399 23.22 18.70 -18.52
C VAL A 399 22.11 17.69 -18.89
N LYS A 400 21.05 18.18 -19.57
CA LYS A 400 19.84 17.38 -19.85
C LYS A 400 20.11 16.05 -20.56
N SER A 401 21.15 15.98 -21.41
CA SER A 401 21.52 14.75 -22.13
C SER A 401 22.05 13.65 -21.21
N GLU A 402 22.52 13.99 -20.02
CA GLU A 402 23.12 13.08 -19.05
C GLU A 402 22.17 12.74 -17.90
N ILE A 403 20.90 13.18 -17.94
CA ILE A 403 19.88 12.77 -16.96
C ILE A 403 19.67 11.27 -17.12
N LYS A 404 19.62 10.57 -15.97
CA LYS A 404 19.36 9.14 -15.90
C LYS A 404 18.23 8.85 -14.92
N ILE A 405 17.47 7.79 -15.19
CA ILE A 405 16.47 7.25 -14.28
C ILE A 405 16.86 5.82 -13.96
N GLU A 406 17.00 5.51 -12.68
CA GLU A 406 17.25 4.16 -12.19
C GLU A 406 15.97 3.59 -11.60
N GLY A 407 15.63 2.38 -12.02
CA GLY A 407 14.44 1.68 -11.51
C GLY A 407 13.89 0.62 -12.47
N PRO A 408 12.78 -0.02 -12.11
CA PRO A 408 12.12 0.04 -10.81
C PRO A 408 12.95 -0.66 -9.73
N LEU A 409 13.19 0.00 -8.60
CA LEU A 409 13.91 -0.54 -7.46
C LEU A 409 12.93 -1.22 -6.51
N PRO A 410 12.98 -2.54 -6.28
CA PRO A 410 11.99 -3.25 -5.52
C PRO A 410 12.12 -3.00 -4.02
N LEU A 411 11.03 -2.71 -3.33
CA LEU A 411 10.99 -2.65 -1.87
C LEU A 411 10.93 -4.07 -1.29
N CYS A 412 12.07 -4.76 -1.32
CA CYS A 412 12.24 -6.15 -0.95
C CYS A 412 13.55 -6.35 -0.20
N GLN A 413 13.55 -7.12 0.89
CA GLN A 413 14.77 -7.62 1.52
C GLN A 413 15.35 -8.81 0.73
N LYS A 414 14.46 -9.59 0.11
CA LYS A 414 14.79 -10.76 -0.73
C LYS A 414 14.05 -10.67 -2.05
N ILE A 415 14.70 -11.08 -3.12
CA ILE A 415 14.14 -11.08 -4.46
C ILE A 415 14.26 -12.47 -5.11
N PHE A 416 13.35 -12.77 -6.02
CA PHE A 416 13.50 -13.95 -6.86
C PHE A 416 14.64 -13.75 -7.84
N GLN A 417 15.57 -14.71 -7.86
CA GLN A 417 16.86 -14.59 -8.58
C GLN A 417 16.69 -14.24 -10.06
N ASN A 418 15.71 -14.82 -10.74
CA ASN A 418 15.50 -14.62 -12.17
C ASN A 418 14.57 -13.44 -12.48
N LEU A 419 13.69 -13.05 -11.53
CA LEU A 419 12.71 -11.96 -11.74
C LEU A 419 13.21 -10.61 -11.27
N LYS A 420 14.20 -10.58 -10.35
CA LYS A 420 14.77 -9.36 -9.76
C LYS A 420 13.77 -8.50 -8.96
N HIS A 421 12.68 -9.10 -8.50
CA HIS A 421 11.68 -8.48 -7.62
C HIS A 421 11.08 -9.54 -6.68
N CYS A 422 10.24 -9.12 -5.75
CA CYS A 422 9.53 -10.00 -4.82
C CYS A 422 8.00 -9.90 -4.95
N GLU A 423 7.47 -9.41 -6.06
CA GLU A 423 6.02 -9.39 -6.28
C GLU A 423 5.44 -10.80 -6.19
N LYS A 424 4.15 -10.87 -5.81
CA LYS A 424 3.45 -12.15 -5.69
C LYS A 424 3.47 -12.89 -7.03
N ILE A 425 3.91 -14.14 -6.99
CA ILE A 425 3.94 -15.05 -8.15
C ILE A 425 3.05 -16.27 -7.91
N SER A 426 2.61 -16.90 -8.99
CA SER A 426 1.89 -18.15 -8.91
C SER A 426 2.84 -19.32 -8.56
N LYS A 427 2.27 -20.45 -8.15
CA LYS A 427 3.07 -21.68 -7.92
C LYS A 427 3.73 -22.16 -9.22
N GLU A 428 3.03 -22.04 -10.33
CA GLU A 428 3.49 -22.46 -11.67
C GLU A 428 4.66 -21.60 -12.17
N ASP A 429 4.74 -20.36 -11.73
CA ASP A 429 5.83 -19.46 -12.12
C ASP A 429 7.04 -19.53 -11.19
N PHE A 430 6.93 -20.23 -10.04
CA PHE A 430 8.00 -20.32 -9.04
C PHE A 430 9.27 -20.95 -9.62
N ASP A 431 9.15 -22.03 -10.39
CA ASP A 431 10.31 -22.71 -11.00
C ASP A 431 11.06 -21.79 -11.99
N LYS A 432 10.35 -20.87 -12.65
CA LYS A 432 10.95 -19.87 -13.54
C LYS A 432 11.56 -18.69 -12.77
N ALA A 433 11.01 -18.39 -11.59
CA ALA A 433 11.44 -17.26 -10.76
C ALA A 433 12.82 -17.47 -10.13
N GLY A 434 13.21 -18.74 -9.93
CA GLY A 434 14.43 -19.11 -9.23
C GLY A 434 14.31 -18.91 -7.71
N ASP A 435 15.39 -19.16 -7.00
CA ASP A 435 15.45 -19.06 -5.55
C ASP A 435 15.22 -17.62 -5.05
N LEU A 436 14.70 -17.52 -3.83
CA LEU A 436 14.56 -16.24 -3.12
C LEU A 436 15.88 -15.93 -2.41
N VAL A 437 16.60 -14.92 -2.90
CA VAL A 437 17.93 -14.53 -2.43
C VAL A 437 17.93 -13.15 -1.79
N GLU A 438 18.90 -12.89 -0.90
CA GLU A 438 19.10 -11.57 -0.30
C GLU A 438 19.32 -10.52 -1.40
N TYR A 439 18.72 -9.33 -1.20
CA TYR A 439 18.83 -8.27 -2.19
C TYR A 439 19.90 -7.24 -1.82
N TYR A 440 20.75 -6.95 -2.78
CA TYR A 440 21.81 -5.95 -2.67
C TYR A 440 21.65 -4.88 -3.74
N TRP A 441 21.80 -3.64 -3.35
CA TRP A 441 21.83 -2.48 -4.23
C TRP A 441 23.03 -1.62 -3.88
N HIS A 442 23.80 -1.17 -4.88
CA HIS A 442 25.09 -0.48 -4.70
C HIS A 442 26.04 -1.23 -3.74
N SER A 443 26.09 -2.56 -3.87
CA SER A 443 26.87 -3.45 -2.99
C SER A 443 26.48 -3.40 -1.51
N ARG A 444 25.30 -2.86 -1.18
CA ARG A 444 24.75 -2.82 0.16
C ARG A 444 23.47 -3.65 0.23
N ARG A 445 23.31 -4.38 1.30
CA ARG A 445 22.11 -5.15 1.55
C ARG A 445 20.94 -4.20 1.82
N ILE A 446 19.84 -4.44 1.14
CA ILE A 446 18.58 -3.76 1.45
C ILE A 446 17.90 -4.48 2.60
N GLU A 447 17.84 -3.84 3.75
CA GLU A 447 17.29 -4.40 4.97
C GLU A 447 16.59 -3.33 5.82
N LEU A 448 15.77 -3.80 6.76
CA LEU A 448 15.14 -2.94 7.73
C LEU A 448 16.19 -2.45 8.73
N GLU A 449 16.39 -1.16 8.81
CA GLU A 449 17.39 -0.57 9.70
C GLU A 449 16.89 -0.51 11.15
N GLU A 450 17.76 -0.82 12.11
CA GLU A 450 17.44 -0.85 13.55
C GLU A 450 16.87 0.48 14.06
N VAL A 451 17.34 1.60 13.50
CA VAL A 451 16.85 2.95 13.85
C VAL A 451 15.38 3.10 13.45
N PHE A 452 15.01 2.59 12.28
CA PHE A 452 13.64 2.56 11.81
C PHE A 452 12.77 1.67 12.69
N GLU A 453 13.21 0.44 12.96
CA GLU A 453 12.47 -0.51 13.81
C GLU A 453 12.14 0.10 15.19
N LYS A 454 13.11 0.76 15.83
CA LYS A 454 12.91 1.42 17.13
C LYS A 454 11.93 2.58 17.06
N GLN A 455 12.02 3.40 16.01
CA GLN A 455 11.17 4.58 15.82
C GLN A 455 9.70 4.20 15.61
N PHE A 456 9.46 3.11 14.86
CA PHE A 456 8.12 2.68 14.45
C PHE A 456 7.59 1.47 15.21
N ASP A 457 8.29 0.98 16.25
CA ASP A 457 7.94 -0.19 17.04
C ASP A 457 6.49 -0.14 17.57
N LYS A 458 6.01 1.05 17.98
CA LYS A 458 4.62 1.23 18.43
C LYS A 458 3.60 0.82 17.35
N TYR A 459 3.85 1.18 16.09
CA TYR A 459 2.98 0.85 14.97
C TYR A 459 3.03 -0.64 14.63
N TYR A 460 4.24 -1.24 14.68
CA TYR A 460 4.40 -2.67 14.44
C TYR A 460 3.69 -3.52 15.52
N LYS A 461 3.74 -3.13 16.78
CA LYS A 461 3.06 -3.83 17.87
C LYS A 461 1.55 -3.83 17.69
N GLU A 462 0.96 -2.67 17.44
CA GLU A 462 -0.48 -2.57 17.22
C GLU A 462 -0.91 -3.30 15.93
N PHE A 463 -0.17 -3.13 14.85
CA PHE A 463 -0.45 -3.82 13.60
C PHE A 463 -0.38 -5.35 13.75
N ASN A 464 0.70 -5.87 14.35
CA ASN A 464 0.85 -7.31 14.57
C ASN A 464 -0.30 -7.88 15.40
N LYS A 465 -0.80 -7.14 16.39
CA LYS A 465 -1.95 -7.53 17.19
C LYS A 465 -3.17 -7.81 16.31
N LEU A 466 -3.45 -6.95 15.32
CA LEU A 466 -4.57 -7.14 14.38
C LEU A 466 -4.42 -8.39 13.49
N TYR A 467 -3.19 -8.80 13.18
CA TYR A 467 -2.91 -9.99 12.38
C TYR A 467 -2.89 -11.28 13.19
N THR A 468 -2.61 -11.23 14.50
CA THR A 468 -2.39 -12.42 15.33
C THR A 468 -3.51 -12.68 16.32
N GLU A 469 -4.26 -11.64 16.72
CA GLU A 469 -5.37 -11.81 17.64
C GLU A 469 -6.54 -12.55 16.96
N LYS A 470 -6.92 -13.71 17.51
CA LYS A 470 -8.05 -14.48 17.01
C LYS A 470 -9.35 -13.72 17.30
N ILE A 471 -10.12 -13.46 16.26
CA ILE A 471 -11.47 -12.86 16.36
C ILE A 471 -12.53 -13.97 16.37
N VAL A 472 -12.42 -14.95 15.46
CA VAL A 472 -13.39 -16.00 15.27
C VAL A 472 -12.70 -17.27 14.77
N GLU A 473 -13.32 -18.43 15.01
CA GLU A 473 -12.90 -19.69 14.41
C GLU A 473 -14.00 -20.23 13.50
N PHE A 474 -13.67 -20.46 12.24
CA PHE A 474 -14.57 -21.08 11.28
C PHE A 474 -14.34 -22.59 11.24
N VAL A 475 -15.42 -23.34 11.50
CA VAL A 475 -15.43 -24.81 11.50
C VAL A 475 -16.54 -25.36 10.61
N GLY A 476 -16.58 -26.68 10.43
CA GLY A 476 -17.62 -27.35 9.63
C GLY A 476 -17.42 -27.32 8.13
N ILE A 477 -16.20 -26.95 7.67
CA ILE A 477 -15.77 -27.03 6.27
C ILE A 477 -14.36 -27.64 6.21
N ASP A 478 -14.12 -28.53 5.25
CA ASP A 478 -12.82 -29.19 5.08
C ASP A 478 -11.90 -28.40 4.15
N ASN A 479 -12.45 -27.56 3.29
CA ASN A 479 -11.74 -26.77 2.30
C ASN A 479 -12.08 -25.31 2.42
N LYS A 480 -11.33 -24.45 1.71
CA LYS A 480 -11.64 -23.03 1.58
C LYS A 480 -13.04 -22.82 1.03
N LEU A 481 -13.77 -21.90 1.63
CA LEU A 481 -15.06 -21.42 1.14
C LEU A 481 -14.80 -20.28 0.15
N ALA A 482 -14.86 -20.62 -1.13
CA ALA A 482 -14.65 -19.66 -2.22
C ALA A 482 -15.95 -18.95 -2.60
N ILE A 483 -15.79 -17.83 -3.29
CA ILE A 483 -16.90 -17.13 -3.95
C ILE A 483 -17.33 -17.96 -5.15
N ASP A 484 -18.59 -18.39 -5.17
CA ASP A 484 -19.21 -19.05 -6.32
C ASP A 484 -20.24 -18.12 -6.94
N ASN A 485 -20.00 -17.72 -8.18
CA ASN A 485 -20.90 -16.85 -8.97
C ASN A 485 -21.74 -17.62 -9.99
N SER A 486 -21.67 -18.95 -9.99
CA SER A 486 -22.42 -19.82 -10.90
C SER A 486 -23.84 -20.16 -10.41
N GLY A 487 -24.12 -19.90 -9.13
CA GLY A 487 -25.39 -20.24 -8.50
C GLY A 487 -25.47 -19.74 -7.07
N ASP A 488 -25.91 -20.60 -6.17
CA ASP A 488 -26.01 -20.28 -4.74
C ASP A 488 -24.64 -20.34 -4.08
N SER A 489 -24.21 -19.22 -3.46
CA SER A 489 -22.88 -19.07 -2.89
C SER A 489 -22.94 -19.16 -1.36
N LEU A 490 -22.30 -20.19 -0.79
CA LEU A 490 -22.25 -20.35 0.66
C LEU A 490 -21.58 -19.17 1.37
N LEU A 491 -20.49 -18.65 0.80
CA LEU A 491 -19.81 -17.47 1.33
C LEU A 491 -20.73 -16.23 1.23
N GLY A 492 -21.33 -16.01 0.08
CA GLY A 492 -22.31 -14.95 -0.13
C GLY A 492 -23.46 -15.06 0.86
N ASN A 493 -24.02 -16.26 1.03
CA ASN A 493 -25.13 -16.51 1.95
C ASN A 493 -24.77 -16.17 3.40
N LEU A 494 -23.60 -16.62 3.90
CA LEU A 494 -23.13 -16.32 5.24
C LEU A 494 -23.05 -14.82 5.51
N PHE A 495 -22.39 -14.09 4.61
CA PHE A 495 -22.21 -12.65 4.78
C PHE A 495 -23.51 -11.88 4.69
N LEU A 496 -24.39 -12.26 3.77
CA LEU A 496 -25.68 -11.61 3.62
C LEU A 496 -26.60 -11.90 4.79
N ASP A 497 -26.49 -13.09 5.43
CA ASP A 497 -27.18 -13.38 6.69
C ASP A 497 -26.70 -12.46 7.81
N ILE A 498 -25.39 -12.27 7.91
CA ILE A 498 -24.82 -11.35 8.90
C ILE A 498 -25.29 -9.92 8.64
N MET A 499 -25.23 -9.45 7.39
CA MET A 499 -25.73 -8.10 7.03
C MET A 499 -27.21 -7.92 7.36
N LYS A 500 -28.04 -8.90 7.00
CA LYS A 500 -29.47 -8.91 7.33
C LYS A 500 -29.68 -8.84 8.84
N ASN A 501 -28.96 -9.67 9.61
CA ASN A 501 -29.11 -9.72 11.06
C ASN A 501 -28.64 -8.43 11.75
N ILE A 502 -27.53 -7.82 11.31
CA ILE A 502 -27.04 -6.54 11.86
C ILE A 502 -28.06 -5.42 11.59
N SER A 503 -28.59 -5.35 10.37
CA SER A 503 -29.49 -4.27 9.94
C SER A 503 -30.95 -4.47 10.33
N GLN A 504 -31.33 -5.65 10.85
CA GLN A 504 -32.72 -6.05 11.10
C GLN A 504 -33.61 -5.93 9.84
N ALA A 505 -33.01 -6.12 8.65
CA ALA A 505 -33.73 -6.03 7.39
C ALA A 505 -34.57 -7.30 7.11
N ASP A 506 -35.59 -7.17 6.28
CA ASP A 506 -36.39 -8.32 5.82
C ASP A 506 -35.54 -9.21 4.89
N PHE A 507 -34.72 -8.60 4.08
CA PHE A 507 -33.78 -9.30 3.21
C PHE A 507 -32.50 -8.47 2.93
N SER A 508 -31.48 -9.12 2.44
CA SER A 508 -30.25 -8.46 1.98
C SER A 508 -29.81 -8.96 0.61
N ILE A 509 -29.11 -8.10 -0.13
CA ILE A 509 -28.58 -8.37 -1.46
C ILE A 509 -27.26 -7.64 -1.66
N ALA A 510 -26.28 -8.26 -2.34
CA ALA A 510 -25.06 -7.60 -2.75
C ALA A 510 -24.52 -8.18 -4.05
N ASN A 511 -23.62 -7.45 -4.71
CA ASN A 511 -22.91 -7.95 -5.87
C ASN A 511 -21.71 -8.84 -5.44
N TYR A 512 -21.26 -9.74 -6.31
CA TYR A 512 -20.09 -10.57 -6.03
C TYR A 512 -18.81 -9.76 -5.92
N GLY A 513 -18.72 -8.64 -6.60
CA GLY A 513 -17.56 -7.76 -6.58
C GLY A 513 -17.24 -7.22 -5.18
N MET A 514 -18.16 -7.27 -4.22
CA MET A 514 -17.89 -6.85 -2.84
C MET A 514 -16.93 -7.80 -2.09
N PHE A 515 -16.81 -9.05 -2.53
CA PHE A 515 -15.96 -10.05 -1.88
C PHE A 515 -14.58 -10.09 -2.51
N LYS A 516 -13.54 -9.91 -1.73
CA LYS A 516 -12.14 -9.92 -2.20
C LYS A 516 -11.44 -11.27 -1.98
N ASN A 517 -11.77 -11.97 -0.92
CA ASN A 517 -11.05 -13.15 -0.46
C ASN A 517 -11.99 -14.30 -0.07
N GLU A 518 -11.40 -15.48 0.08
CA GLU A 518 -12.05 -16.72 0.52
C GLU A 518 -11.95 -16.87 2.04
N ILE A 519 -12.92 -17.57 2.66
CA ILE A 519 -12.78 -18.03 4.06
C ILE A 519 -11.92 -19.29 4.10
N THR A 520 -10.90 -19.27 4.94
CA THR A 520 -10.11 -20.46 5.28
C THR A 520 -10.60 -21.05 6.61
N PRO A 521 -10.78 -22.38 6.70
CA PRO A 521 -11.10 -23.01 7.98
C PRO A 521 -10.06 -22.70 9.06
N GLY A 522 -10.50 -22.54 10.30
CA GLY A 522 -9.63 -22.22 11.43
C GLY A 522 -9.80 -20.80 11.96
N SER A 523 -8.79 -20.35 12.72
CA SER A 523 -8.80 -19.02 13.33
C SER A 523 -8.59 -17.92 12.31
N MET A 524 -9.40 -16.88 12.40
CA MET A 524 -9.26 -15.66 11.60
C MET A 524 -9.06 -14.45 12.51
N SER A 525 -8.12 -13.60 12.08
CA SER A 525 -7.80 -12.33 12.72
C SER A 525 -8.70 -11.19 12.22
N TYR A 526 -8.55 -10.02 12.83
CA TYR A 526 -9.20 -8.80 12.39
C TYR A 526 -8.93 -8.51 10.89
N ILE A 527 -7.67 -8.59 10.48
CA ILE A 527 -7.26 -8.32 9.10
C ILE A 527 -7.85 -9.36 8.12
N ASP A 528 -7.88 -10.64 8.51
CA ASP A 528 -8.45 -11.67 7.65
C ASP A 528 -9.92 -11.37 7.34
N ILE A 529 -10.69 -10.96 8.34
CA ILE A 529 -12.12 -10.65 8.18
C ILE A 529 -12.31 -9.35 7.37
N THR A 530 -11.62 -8.29 7.73
CA THR A 530 -11.81 -6.99 7.07
C THR A 530 -11.35 -6.99 5.61
N ASN A 531 -10.35 -7.82 5.26
CA ASN A 531 -9.89 -8.00 3.89
C ASN A 531 -10.82 -8.85 3.02
N MET A 532 -11.90 -9.40 3.58
CA MET A 532 -12.88 -10.17 2.79
C MET A 532 -13.81 -9.27 1.98
N VAL A 533 -14.00 -8.03 2.39
CA VAL A 533 -14.83 -7.03 1.72
C VAL A 533 -14.01 -5.82 1.28
N TYR A 534 -14.56 -5.02 0.37
CA TYR A 534 -13.89 -3.78 -0.03
C TYR A 534 -13.85 -2.78 1.13
N GLU A 535 -12.71 -2.08 1.23
CA GLU A 535 -12.57 -0.97 2.16
C GLU A 535 -13.57 0.14 1.84
N SER A 536 -13.92 0.92 2.87
CA SER A 536 -14.93 1.98 2.81
C SER A 536 -16.36 1.55 2.47
N GLU A 537 -16.62 0.27 2.19
CA GLU A 537 -17.98 -0.21 2.09
C GLU A 537 -18.72 -0.07 3.41
N LYS A 538 -19.97 0.37 3.34
CA LYS A 538 -20.87 0.50 4.49
C LYS A 538 -22.11 -0.36 4.31
N LEU A 539 -22.68 -0.80 5.42
CA LEU A 539 -23.98 -1.41 5.44
C LEU A 539 -25.03 -0.32 5.33
N CYS A 540 -25.88 -0.39 4.32
CA CYS A 540 -26.95 0.55 4.08
C CYS A 540 -28.30 -0.15 4.04
N VAL A 541 -29.36 0.55 4.45
CA VAL A 541 -30.74 0.08 4.39
C VAL A 541 -31.62 1.07 3.65
N THR A 542 -32.64 0.54 2.98
CA THR A 542 -33.67 1.34 2.35
C THR A 542 -35.00 0.58 2.34
N GLU A 543 -36.11 1.34 2.30
CA GLU A 543 -37.46 0.78 2.13
C GLU A 543 -37.76 0.63 0.65
N ILE A 544 -38.25 -0.55 0.25
CA ILE A 544 -38.74 -0.82 -1.11
C ILE A 544 -40.08 -1.52 -1.09
N THR A 545 -40.88 -1.31 -2.11
CA THR A 545 -42.16 -2.03 -2.30
C THR A 545 -41.88 -3.44 -2.85
N GLY A 546 -42.79 -4.37 -2.67
CA GLY A 546 -42.67 -5.70 -3.24
C GLY A 546 -42.59 -5.68 -4.78
N ALA A 547 -43.24 -4.74 -5.45
CA ALA A 547 -43.10 -4.56 -6.89
C ALA A 547 -41.68 -4.13 -7.29
N GLU A 548 -41.07 -3.18 -6.55
CA GLU A 548 -39.67 -2.78 -6.75
C GLU A 548 -38.70 -3.95 -6.47
N LEU A 549 -38.95 -4.71 -5.38
CA LEU A 549 -38.17 -5.91 -5.05
C LEU A 549 -38.17 -6.93 -6.19
N LEU A 550 -39.37 -7.28 -6.68
CA LEU A 550 -39.52 -8.22 -7.80
C LEU A 550 -38.81 -7.70 -9.06
N THR A 551 -38.86 -6.40 -9.33
CA THR A 551 -38.15 -5.77 -10.45
C THR A 551 -36.66 -5.90 -10.28
N ILE A 552 -36.12 -5.58 -9.11
CA ILE A 552 -34.66 -5.72 -8.82
C ILE A 552 -34.23 -7.17 -9.04
N ILE A 553 -34.88 -8.13 -8.36
CA ILE A 553 -34.47 -9.55 -8.42
C ILE A 553 -34.57 -10.10 -9.83
N LYS A 554 -35.69 -9.83 -10.54
CA LYS A 554 -35.86 -10.31 -11.93
C LYS A 554 -34.77 -9.81 -12.87
N ASN A 555 -34.24 -8.64 -12.60
CA ASN A 555 -33.22 -8.03 -13.46
C ASN A 555 -31.79 -8.40 -13.07
N VAL A 556 -31.44 -8.41 -11.78
CA VAL A 556 -30.06 -8.73 -11.38
C VAL A 556 -29.72 -10.23 -11.50
N GLN A 557 -30.70 -11.13 -11.39
CA GLN A 557 -30.46 -12.57 -11.45
C GLN A 557 -30.43 -13.15 -12.86
N VAL A 558 -30.90 -12.42 -13.88
CA VAL A 558 -30.90 -12.89 -15.28
C VAL A 558 -29.66 -12.45 -16.08
N GLY A 559 -28.75 -11.68 -15.47
CA GLY A 559 -27.53 -11.20 -16.08
C GLY A 559 -26.63 -12.30 -16.62
N LYS A 560 -25.78 -11.97 -17.59
CA LYS A 560 -24.91 -12.93 -18.30
C LYS A 560 -23.79 -13.50 -17.40
N TYR A 561 -23.37 -12.80 -16.36
CA TYR A 561 -22.08 -13.06 -15.73
C TYR A 561 -22.14 -13.67 -14.33
N SER A 562 -23.16 -13.38 -13.51
CA SER A 562 -23.22 -13.91 -12.14
C SER A 562 -24.59 -13.79 -11.53
N TYR A 563 -24.87 -14.61 -10.50
CA TYR A 563 -25.98 -14.41 -9.59
C TYR A 563 -25.59 -13.47 -8.47
N TYR A 564 -26.52 -12.62 -8.04
CA TYR A 564 -26.35 -11.81 -6.84
C TYR A 564 -26.71 -12.64 -5.61
N PRO A 565 -25.83 -12.81 -4.63
CA PRO A 565 -26.19 -13.49 -3.39
C PRO A 565 -27.23 -12.69 -2.63
N THR A 566 -28.14 -13.41 -1.98
CA THR A 566 -29.24 -12.82 -1.20
C THR A 566 -29.42 -13.54 0.13
N SER A 567 -29.98 -12.85 1.12
CA SER A 567 -30.50 -13.45 2.34
C SER A 567 -31.94 -13.03 2.56
N GLY A 568 -32.73 -13.89 3.19
CA GLY A 568 -34.14 -13.65 3.44
C GLY A 568 -35.04 -13.95 2.23
N LEU A 569 -34.49 -14.36 1.09
CA LEU A 569 -35.22 -14.68 -0.12
C LEU A 569 -34.94 -16.11 -0.60
N GLN A 570 -35.97 -16.77 -1.20
CA GLN A 570 -35.79 -17.96 -2.01
C GLN A 570 -36.22 -17.66 -3.45
N GLN A 571 -35.42 -18.05 -4.42
CA GLN A 571 -35.55 -17.68 -5.83
C GLN A 571 -35.58 -18.92 -6.70
N TYR A 572 -36.52 -19.00 -7.62
CA TYR A 572 -36.67 -20.10 -8.58
C TYR A 572 -36.25 -19.61 -9.98
N VAL A 573 -35.15 -20.14 -10.50
CA VAL A 573 -34.56 -19.74 -11.77
C VAL A 573 -34.69 -20.87 -12.78
N GLN A 574 -35.31 -20.62 -13.92
CA GLN A 574 -35.31 -21.52 -15.08
C GLN A 574 -34.25 -21.11 -16.08
N ILE A 575 -33.52 -22.09 -16.60
CA ILE A 575 -32.57 -21.89 -17.69
C ILE A 575 -33.12 -22.60 -18.93
N ASP A 576 -33.34 -21.87 -20.01
CA ASP A 576 -33.80 -22.44 -21.27
C ASP A 576 -32.65 -23.19 -22.03
N LYS A 577 -33.01 -23.89 -23.11
CA LYS A 577 -32.05 -24.64 -23.96
C LYS A 577 -30.97 -23.76 -24.60
N LYS A 578 -31.13 -22.45 -24.63
CA LYS A 578 -30.16 -21.47 -25.12
C LYS A 578 -29.31 -20.85 -24.00
N GLY A 579 -29.46 -21.33 -22.76
CA GLY A 579 -28.76 -20.83 -21.59
C GLY A 579 -29.32 -19.51 -21.03
N LYS A 580 -30.50 -19.05 -21.51
CA LYS A 580 -31.13 -17.84 -21.03
C LYS A 580 -31.85 -18.12 -19.71
N ARG A 581 -31.59 -17.30 -18.71
CA ARG A 581 -32.16 -17.37 -17.35
C ARG A 581 -33.50 -16.61 -17.29
N LYS A 582 -34.43 -17.13 -16.51
CA LYS A 582 -35.68 -16.48 -16.20
C LYS A 582 -36.05 -16.76 -14.75
N ILE A 583 -36.36 -15.73 -13.97
CA ILE A 583 -36.95 -15.89 -12.63
C ILE A 583 -38.42 -16.30 -12.80
N VAL A 584 -38.76 -17.41 -12.18
CA VAL A 584 -40.14 -17.97 -12.23
C VAL A 584 -40.90 -17.54 -10.99
N ASP A 585 -40.27 -17.60 -9.83
CA ASP A 585 -40.87 -17.25 -8.56
C ASP A 585 -39.82 -16.69 -7.58
N VAL A 586 -40.26 -15.82 -6.68
CA VAL A 586 -39.49 -15.26 -5.57
C VAL A 586 -40.35 -15.25 -4.33
N GLN A 587 -39.86 -15.89 -3.27
CA GLN A 587 -40.53 -15.93 -1.97
C GLN A 587 -39.63 -15.33 -0.89
N ILE A 588 -40.21 -14.80 0.16
CA ILE A 588 -39.52 -14.18 1.29
C ILE A 588 -39.73 -15.01 2.56
N TYR A 589 -38.66 -15.16 3.36
CA TYR A 589 -38.74 -15.77 4.68
C TYR A 589 -39.29 -14.77 5.70
N MET A 590 -40.49 -15.06 6.20
CA MET A 590 -41.12 -14.28 7.26
C MET A 590 -41.20 -15.09 8.56
N MET A 591 -41.07 -14.40 9.68
CA MET A 591 -41.25 -15.05 10.99
C MET A 591 -42.72 -15.45 11.16
N GLU A 592 -42.95 -16.71 11.47
CA GLU A 592 -44.30 -17.25 11.67
C GLU A 592 -44.95 -16.56 12.88
N MET A 593 -46.19 -16.12 12.69
CA MET A 593 -46.99 -15.48 13.73
C MET A 593 -48.18 -16.34 14.12
N ASN A 594 -48.31 -16.65 15.41
CA ASN A 594 -49.48 -17.28 15.96
C ASN A 594 -50.41 -16.22 16.56
N ASN A 595 -51.65 -16.19 16.09
CA ASN A 595 -52.71 -15.38 16.69
C ASN A 595 -53.23 -16.09 17.95
N THR A 596 -52.89 -15.57 19.12
CA THR A 596 -53.37 -16.05 20.41
C THR A 596 -54.51 -15.11 20.90
N ASN A 597 -55.32 -15.57 21.83
CA ASN A 597 -56.38 -14.75 22.44
C ASN A 597 -55.84 -13.48 23.15
N ASN A 598 -54.52 -13.41 23.38
CA ASN A 598 -53.84 -12.28 24.03
C ASN A 598 -53.03 -11.40 23.07
N GLY A 599 -53.11 -11.63 21.76
CA GLY A 599 -52.36 -10.92 20.74
C GLY A 599 -51.60 -11.83 19.79
N THR A 600 -50.79 -11.25 18.93
CA THR A 600 -49.93 -11.97 17.98
C THR A 600 -48.60 -12.28 18.63
N GLU A 601 -48.19 -13.55 18.72
CA GLU A 601 -46.90 -14.00 19.23
C GLU A 601 -46.07 -14.61 18.10
N TYR A 602 -44.76 -14.31 18.08
CA TYR A 602 -43.82 -14.92 17.13
C TYR A 602 -43.39 -16.32 17.62
N THR A 603 -43.49 -17.31 16.74
CA THR A 603 -43.13 -18.71 17.08
C THR A 603 -41.64 -18.97 17.07
N GLY A 604 -40.83 -18.07 16.49
CA GLY A 604 -39.43 -18.26 16.24
C GLY A 604 -39.11 -19.08 14.98
N ASN A 605 -40.12 -19.62 14.30
CA ASN A 605 -39.99 -20.30 13.02
C ASN A 605 -40.04 -19.31 11.86
N TYR A 606 -39.45 -19.67 10.74
CA TYR A 606 -39.53 -18.92 9.49
C TYR A 606 -40.33 -19.73 8.46
N ILE A 607 -41.31 -19.07 7.82
CA ILE A 607 -42.08 -19.63 6.72
C ILE A 607 -41.82 -18.84 5.43
N LEU A 608 -41.95 -19.49 4.28
CA LEU A 608 -41.83 -18.86 2.97
C LEU A 608 -43.21 -18.30 2.56
N GLU A 609 -43.22 -17.01 2.28
CA GLU A 609 -44.44 -16.32 1.81
C GLU A 609 -44.20 -15.69 0.43
N PRO A 610 -45.21 -15.59 -0.43
CA PRO A 610 -45.11 -14.85 -1.67
C PRO A 610 -44.89 -13.35 -1.39
N ILE A 611 -44.16 -12.68 -2.26
CA ILE A 611 -43.94 -11.24 -2.17
C ILE A 611 -45.24 -10.51 -2.53
N ILE A 612 -45.69 -9.63 -1.65
CA ILE A 612 -46.90 -8.80 -1.84
C ILE A 612 -46.46 -7.47 -2.45
N GLU A 613 -46.90 -7.17 -3.68
CA GLU A 613 -46.41 -6.02 -4.47
C GLU A 613 -46.54 -4.67 -3.76
N ASN A 614 -47.66 -4.43 -3.05
CA ASN A 614 -47.92 -3.17 -2.36
C ASN A 614 -47.38 -3.10 -0.92
N LYS A 615 -46.79 -4.20 -0.40
CA LYS A 615 -46.16 -4.23 0.93
C LYS A 615 -44.77 -3.62 0.85
N THR A 616 -44.39 -2.86 1.87
CA THR A 616 -43.05 -2.33 2.02
C THR A 616 -42.17 -3.30 2.77
N TYR A 617 -40.94 -3.50 2.29
CA TYR A 617 -39.92 -4.34 2.86
C TYR A 617 -38.63 -3.52 3.09
N ILE A 618 -37.88 -3.87 4.13
CA ILE A 618 -36.58 -3.28 4.42
C ILE A 618 -35.51 -4.09 3.72
N MET A 619 -34.78 -3.47 2.82
CA MET A 619 -33.67 -4.04 2.09
C MET A 619 -32.34 -3.57 2.70
N ALA A 620 -31.44 -4.50 3.00
CA ALA A 620 -30.04 -4.20 3.32
C ALA A 620 -29.14 -4.46 2.11
N SER A 621 -28.17 -3.59 1.91
CA SER A 621 -27.16 -3.74 0.86
C SER A 621 -25.90 -2.96 1.18
N THR A 622 -24.95 -2.92 0.25
CA THR A 622 -23.71 -2.15 0.37
C THR A 622 -23.92 -0.68 -0.04
N SER A 623 -23.06 0.19 0.47
CA SER A 623 -23.03 1.61 0.07
C SER A 623 -22.79 1.78 -1.43
N TYR A 624 -22.03 0.91 -2.06
CA TYR A 624 -21.79 0.92 -3.50
C TYR A 624 -23.09 0.67 -4.28
N LEU A 625 -23.82 -0.39 -3.95
CA LEU A 625 -25.06 -0.71 -4.67
C LEU A 625 -26.21 0.29 -4.44
N LEU A 626 -26.19 0.98 -3.29
CA LEU A 626 -27.20 2.00 -2.96
C LEU A 626 -26.69 3.43 -3.17
N SER A 627 -25.71 3.64 -4.06
CA SER A 627 -25.17 4.96 -4.44
C SER A 627 -25.65 5.42 -5.82
N GLU A 628 -25.43 6.70 -6.13
CA GLU A 628 -25.65 7.24 -7.47
C GLU A 628 -24.70 6.64 -8.52
N ASP A 629 -23.52 6.15 -8.09
CA ASP A 629 -22.46 5.62 -8.96
C ASP A 629 -22.62 4.12 -9.28
N SER A 630 -23.68 3.46 -8.80
CA SER A 630 -23.94 2.02 -9.01
C SER A 630 -24.27 1.64 -10.46
N GLY A 631 -24.20 2.60 -11.38
CA GLY A 631 -24.62 2.46 -12.78
C GLY A 631 -23.95 1.39 -13.60
N ASP A 632 -22.72 1.03 -13.28
CA ASP A 632 -21.96 0.03 -14.03
C ASP A 632 -22.36 -1.42 -13.68
N ASP A 633 -22.86 -1.68 -12.47
CA ASP A 633 -23.29 -3.01 -12.03
C ASP A 633 -24.77 -3.30 -12.34
N PHE A 634 -25.63 -2.32 -12.11
CA PHE A 634 -27.02 -2.41 -12.52
C PHE A 634 -27.22 -1.91 -13.96
N ARG A 635 -26.64 -2.51 -14.94
CA ARG A 635 -26.76 -2.16 -16.36
C ARG A 635 -28.20 -2.11 -16.91
N ILE A 636 -29.18 -2.02 -16.03
CA ILE A 636 -30.60 -2.05 -16.30
C ILE A 636 -31.18 -0.75 -15.76
N GLU A 637 -31.56 0.11 -16.69
CA GLU A 637 -32.06 1.46 -16.45
C GLU A 637 -33.20 1.52 -15.41
N GLU A 638 -34.06 0.50 -15.38
CA GLU A 638 -35.18 0.43 -14.45
C GLU A 638 -34.74 0.23 -12.99
N VAL A 639 -33.75 -0.64 -12.75
CA VAL A 639 -33.17 -0.87 -11.40
C VAL A 639 -32.43 0.36 -10.93
N LEU A 640 -31.63 0.96 -11.82
CA LEU A 640 -30.93 2.20 -11.54
C LEU A 640 -31.89 3.32 -11.12
N ARG A 641 -32.98 3.49 -11.84
CA ARG A 641 -33.97 4.49 -11.51
C ARG A 641 -34.55 4.29 -10.11
N ILE A 642 -34.90 3.04 -9.76
CA ILE A 642 -35.40 2.72 -8.41
C ILE A 642 -34.39 3.15 -7.33
N ILE A 643 -33.14 2.76 -7.48
CA ILE A 643 -32.08 3.06 -6.50
C ILE A 643 -31.79 4.56 -6.41
N GLN A 644 -31.70 5.25 -7.56
CA GLN A 644 -31.46 6.70 -7.62
C GLN A 644 -32.61 7.49 -6.99
N ASP A 645 -33.86 7.07 -7.19
CA ASP A 645 -35.04 7.72 -6.57
C ASP A 645 -35.01 7.55 -5.05
N LYS A 646 -34.59 6.39 -4.52
CA LYS A 646 -34.40 6.19 -3.08
C LYS A 646 -33.27 7.06 -2.53
N PHE A 647 -32.17 7.15 -3.23
CA PHE A 647 -31.03 7.99 -2.82
C PHE A 647 -31.41 9.48 -2.81
N LYS A 648 -32.00 10.01 -3.91
CA LYS A 648 -32.43 11.41 -4.03
C LYS A 648 -33.50 11.80 -3.00
N SER A 649 -34.32 10.85 -2.58
CA SER A 649 -35.34 11.08 -1.55
C SER A 649 -34.85 10.91 -0.13
N ASN A 650 -33.52 10.75 0.10
CA ASN A 650 -32.89 10.52 1.40
C ASN A 650 -33.45 9.29 2.17
N LYS A 651 -33.94 8.29 1.44
CA LYS A 651 -34.46 7.04 2.03
C LYS A 651 -33.39 5.99 2.27
N VAL A 652 -32.21 6.17 1.73
CA VAL A 652 -31.03 5.30 1.99
C VAL A 652 -30.34 5.78 3.27
N LYS A 653 -30.22 4.88 4.24
CA LYS A 653 -29.52 5.12 5.51
C LYS A 653 -28.34 4.16 5.61
N CYS A 654 -27.15 4.70 5.77
CA CYS A 654 -25.92 3.90 5.90
C CYS A 654 -25.35 4.01 7.30
N GLU A 655 -24.76 2.91 7.77
CA GLU A 655 -24.01 2.87 9.01
C GLU A 655 -22.79 3.80 8.92
N LYS A 656 -22.37 4.34 10.08
CA LYS A 656 -21.18 5.17 10.15
C LYS A 656 -19.90 4.34 10.05
N ILE A 657 -19.97 3.11 10.58
CA ILE A 657 -18.85 2.15 10.64
C ILE A 657 -18.78 1.40 9.31
N GLU A 658 -17.57 1.04 8.90
CA GLU A 658 -17.37 0.23 7.71
C GLU A 658 -17.92 -1.19 7.86
N LEU A 659 -18.33 -1.79 6.75
CA LEU A 659 -18.89 -3.14 6.72
C LEU A 659 -17.91 -4.18 7.31
N GLY A 660 -16.61 -4.07 6.99
CA GLY A 660 -15.60 -4.96 7.54
C GLY A 660 -15.55 -4.93 9.07
N ASP A 661 -15.62 -3.75 9.67
CA ASP A 661 -15.62 -3.59 11.13
C ASP A 661 -16.93 -4.09 11.77
N LEU A 662 -18.06 -3.89 11.10
CA LEU A 662 -19.34 -4.45 11.54
C LEU A 662 -19.30 -5.99 11.55
N LEU A 663 -18.68 -6.60 10.53
CA LEU A 663 -18.48 -8.06 10.46
C LEU A 663 -17.61 -8.56 11.61
N VAL A 664 -16.49 -7.87 11.90
CA VAL A 664 -15.64 -8.20 13.05
C VAL A 664 -16.44 -8.13 14.35
N ASN A 665 -17.14 -7.03 14.60
CA ASN A 665 -17.96 -6.84 15.80
C ASN A 665 -19.04 -7.90 15.98
N TYR A 666 -19.63 -8.38 14.87
CA TYR A 666 -20.61 -9.46 14.90
C TYR A 666 -19.95 -10.83 15.17
N LEU A 667 -18.89 -11.16 14.43
CA LEU A 667 -18.21 -12.45 14.50
C LEU A 667 -17.46 -12.65 15.82
N GLN A 668 -16.90 -11.59 16.40
CA GLN A 668 -16.23 -11.64 17.71
C GLN A 668 -17.17 -12.10 18.83
N LYS A 669 -18.47 -11.77 18.75
CA LYS A 669 -19.48 -12.23 19.72
C LYS A 669 -19.82 -13.72 19.59
N LYS A 670 -19.50 -14.31 18.44
CA LYS A 670 -19.80 -15.73 18.16
C LYS A 670 -18.66 -16.66 18.58
N GLU A 671 -17.41 -16.18 18.61
CA GLU A 671 -16.18 -16.91 18.89
C GLU A 671 -15.92 -18.10 17.95
N ILE A 672 -16.92 -18.93 17.71
CA ILE A 672 -16.90 -20.08 16.79
C ILE A 672 -18.11 -19.97 15.85
N VAL A 673 -17.88 -20.10 14.55
CA VAL A 673 -18.91 -20.15 13.51
C VAL A 673 -18.85 -21.50 12.80
N ASN A 674 -19.84 -22.33 13.01
CA ASN A 674 -20.01 -23.57 12.27
C ASN A 674 -20.78 -23.29 10.98
N ILE A 675 -20.06 -23.23 9.85
CA ILE A 675 -20.64 -22.82 8.56
C ILE A 675 -21.78 -23.74 8.11
N THR A 676 -21.67 -25.05 8.35
CA THR A 676 -22.73 -25.99 7.96
C THR A 676 -24.02 -25.84 8.77
N GLN A 677 -23.92 -25.25 9.96
CA GLN A 677 -25.08 -24.96 10.81
C GLN A 677 -25.65 -23.56 10.54
N GLU A 678 -24.80 -22.56 10.38
CA GLU A 678 -25.21 -21.16 10.13
C GLU A 678 -25.80 -21.00 8.71
N VAL A 679 -25.22 -21.67 7.71
CA VAL A 679 -25.75 -21.68 6.35
C VAL A 679 -26.46 -23.00 6.10
N ASN A 680 -27.80 -22.97 6.07
CA ASN A 680 -28.58 -24.19 5.81
C ASN A 680 -28.38 -24.69 4.38
N LEU A 681 -27.44 -25.63 4.21
CA LEU A 681 -27.06 -26.22 2.91
C LEU A 681 -28.19 -27.03 2.26
N SER A 682 -29.13 -27.53 3.07
CA SER A 682 -30.27 -28.31 2.55
C SER A 682 -31.39 -27.45 1.95
N ASN A 683 -31.33 -26.12 2.13
CA ASN A 683 -32.32 -25.21 1.62
C ASN A 683 -31.68 -24.07 0.78
N PRO A 684 -31.36 -24.35 -0.49
CA PRO A 684 -30.68 -23.40 -1.37
C PRO A 684 -31.58 -22.15 -1.60
N ARG A 685 -30.96 -20.98 -1.62
CA ARG A 685 -31.64 -19.68 -1.84
C ARG A 685 -31.91 -19.42 -3.32
N ILE A 686 -31.12 -20.05 -4.19
CA ILE A 686 -31.29 -20.00 -5.64
C ILE A 686 -31.48 -21.43 -6.13
N ILE A 687 -32.71 -21.76 -6.50
CA ILE A 687 -33.08 -23.06 -7.05
C ILE A 687 -33.06 -22.96 -8.56
N ILE A 688 -32.16 -23.71 -9.19
CA ILE A 688 -31.95 -23.66 -10.64
C ILE A 688 -32.58 -24.90 -11.29
N ASP A 689 -33.60 -24.69 -12.12
CA ASP A 689 -34.21 -25.72 -12.97
C ASP A 689 -33.66 -25.60 -14.42
N LYS A 690 -32.85 -26.56 -14.81
CA LYS A 690 -32.34 -26.67 -16.20
C LYS A 690 -33.33 -27.48 -17.00
N LYS A 691 -34.13 -26.84 -17.84
CA LYS A 691 -34.93 -27.57 -18.82
C LYS A 691 -34.04 -28.37 -19.78
N ARG A 692 -34.05 -29.70 -19.63
CA ARG A 692 -33.34 -30.63 -20.47
C ARG A 692 -33.82 -30.58 -21.93
#